data_a7ba344d3b15a869d2c80d6d444dcc13
#
_entry.id   a7ba344d3b15a869d2c80d6d444dcc13
#
_cell.length_a   1.000
_cell.length_b   1.000
_cell.length_c   1.000
_cell.angle_alpha   90.00
_cell.angle_beta   90.00
_cell.angle_gamma   90.00
#
_symmetry.space_group_name_H-M   'P 1'
#
loop_
_entity.id
_entity.type
_entity.pdbx_description
1 polymer ?
#
loop_
_entity_poly.entity_id
_entity_poly.type
_entity_poly.pdbx_seq_one_letter_code
_entity_poly.pdbx_strand_id
1 'polypeptide(L)'
;MLRRTILCIMNRTAPQSIQQNPDIRFLGKMLGDVIRAYGGEKLFRQTEYIRAASVDRHRGLGGPVDTGLEALNLDDTIAFVRGFMLFSLLANLAEDRQTNLKENGATLAEAVARLKAEGIEPSTVGQLLGESLIVPVLTAHPTEVRRKSMIDHKNRIAALMRMRDAGVEVTEASDQVDNAIYRQIALLWQTRPLRREKLVVADEIENARAYMEDVFLVALPKLYARWERDLGHRPPSFLRLGSWIGGDRDGNPFVNADTLKNALTRGAATVLGHYLEAVHQLGAEISISSELAIVPQAVLDLADASGDNAASRSDEPYRRALSGIYARLDATFRGIAGDSPPRPARLHGDAYATPEDFRRDLVTIASALTSADEGTLASGGALGRLIRTVETFGFHLATLDLRQNSDVHERVIGELLRNAAVEADYAGLSEDARVALLCSELGNNRPLMGAASELGEESTHELAIIRAAAQAHETFGSAAITTYIISKTTSLSDLLEVYILLKEAGLYRISSDGTPHAPIMVVPLFETIGDLEAAPAIMAAFFALPAMHALARARGHQEVMIGYSDSNKDGGYLTSTWGLQQASLALAPVFAAAGVTMQLFHGRGGAVGRGGGSAFGAIQAQPRGTVNGRIRITEQGEVIAAKYGTVDNAVANLETIAAATLLASLEPDPLPAADAKRFAAAMNELSATAFAAYRRLVYETDGFTTFFRQMTPISEIATLKIGSRPSSRTTSQRIEDLRAIPWVFSWAQARVMLPGWYGAGHALSAFEDKGLTRAMAQSWPFFQTILSNMEMVLAKSDMEIAAHYAELVADRALARGLFGQIHSGWNCAHDELLAATGQSALLEASPALNNSIRLRMPYIEPLNHLQIELMKRHRAGEDDARIGDGIQLTINAIATALRNSG
;
A
#
# COMPACT_ATOMS: atom_id res chain seq x y z
N MET A 1 -28.17 -1.10 45.41
CA MET A 1 -27.13 -0.73 44.44
C MET A 1 -27.43 -1.18 43.03
N LEU A 2 -28.04 -2.34 42.78
CA LEU A 2 -28.37 -2.83 41.42
C LEU A 2 -29.38 -1.99 40.61
N ARG A 3 -30.28 -1.24 41.25
CA ARG A 3 -31.27 -0.37 40.55
C ARG A 3 -30.72 0.98 40.05
N ARG A 4 -29.57 1.43 40.54
CA ARG A 4 -28.91 2.65 40.03
C ARG A 4 -28.02 2.39 38.83
N THR A 5 -27.48 1.18 38.68
CA THR A 5 -26.62 0.78 37.52
C THR A 5 -27.47 0.60 36.26
N ILE A 6 -28.73 0.14 36.40
CA ILE A 6 -29.64 -0.06 35.23
C ILE A 6 -30.21 1.28 34.74
N LEU A 7 -30.30 2.34 35.54
CA LEU A 7 -30.76 3.64 35.05
C LEU A 7 -29.66 4.48 34.35
N CYS A 8 -28.37 4.16 34.52
CA CYS A 8 -27.30 4.83 33.81
C CYS A 8 -27.12 4.30 32.37
N ILE A 9 -27.67 3.12 32.05
CA ILE A 9 -27.65 2.51 30.72
C ILE A 9 -28.76 3.06 29.81
N MET A 10 -29.77 3.73 30.38
CA MET A 10 -30.93 4.22 29.62
C MET A 10 -30.86 5.69 29.15
N ASN A 11 -29.74 6.39 29.35
CA ASN A 11 -29.55 7.71 28.76
C ASN A 11 -28.64 7.66 27.52
N ARG A 12 -28.88 6.69 26.65
CA ARG A 12 -28.42 6.78 25.26
C ARG A 12 -29.30 7.83 24.57
N THR A 13 -28.71 8.98 24.25
CA THR A 13 -29.26 9.96 23.31
C THR A 13 -29.91 9.23 22.14
N ALA A 14 -31.14 9.61 21.78
CA ALA A 14 -31.88 9.01 20.66
C ALA A 14 -30.97 8.89 19.44
N PRO A 15 -30.90 7.72 18.79
CA PRO A 15 -30.01 7.51 17.67
C PRO A 15 -30.33 8.54 16.58
N GLN A 16 -29.36 9.41 16.27
CA GLN A 16 -29.48 10.30 15.11
C GLN A 16 -29.78 9.41 13.90
N SER A 17 -30.80 9.80 13.11
CA SER A 17 -31.17 9.07 11.90
C SER A 17 -29.94 8.95 11.00
N ILE A 18 -29.50 7.73 10.71
CA ILE A 18 -28.43 7.47 9.77
C ILE A 18 -28.88 8.07 8.43
N GLN A 19 -28.26 9.16 8.00
CA GLN A 19 -28.50 9.69 6.65
C GLN A 19 -27.93 8.66 5.68
N GLN A 20 -28.80 7.85 5.09
CA GLN A 20 -28.40 6.88 4.09
C GLN A 20 -27.99 7.60 2.82
N ASN A 21 -26.75 7.39 2.41
CA ASN A 21 -26.27 7.76 1.10
C ASN A 21 -27.24 7.27 0.01
N PRO A 22 -27.75 8.16 -0.87
CA PRO A 22 -28.72 7.79 -1.91
C PRO A 22 -28.23 6.67 -2.84
N ASP A 23 -26.92 6.66 -3.14
CA ASP A 23 -26.28 5.65 -3.99
C ASP A 23 -26.29 4.27 -3.33
N ILE A 24 -26.03 4.19 -2.01
CA ILE A 24 -26.13 2.92 -1.27
C ILE A 24 -27.54 2.37 -1.33
N ARG A 25 -28.56 3.23 -1.19
CA ARG A 25 -29.96 2.83 -1.26
C ARG A 25 -30.31 2.33 -2.67
N PHE A 26 -29.87 3.04 -3.69
CA PHE A 26 -30.13 2.69 -5.08
C PHE A 26 -29.48 1.34 -5.45
N LEU A 27 -28.17 1.19 -5.20
CA LEU A 27 -27.44 -0.03 -5.50
C LEU A 27 -27.92 -1.22 -4.67
N GLY A 28 -28.27 -0.98 -3.38
CA GLY A 28 -28.82 -2.00 -2.49
C GLY A 28 -30.19 -2.50 -2.96
N LYS A 29 -31.07 -1.61 -3.48
CA LYS A 29 -32.35 -2.00 -4.07
C LYS A 29 -32.14 -2.87 -5.32
N MET A 30 -31.25 -2.45 -6.22
CA MET A 30 -30.91 -3.26 -7.41
C MET A 30 -30.34 -4.63 -7.06
N LEU A 31 -29.47 -4.71 -6.05
CA LEU A 31 -28.98 -6.00 -5.56
C LEU A 31 -30.12 -6.87 -5.01
N GLY A 32 -31.07 -6.29 -4.26
CA GLY A 32 -32.26 -7.00 -3.78
C GLY A 32 -33.09 -7.57 -4.91
N ASP A 33 -33.31 -6.80 -5.99
CA ASP A 33 -34.03 -7.25 -7.19
C ASP A 33 -33.26 -8.36 -7.93
N VAL A 34 -31.92 -8.30 -7.96
CA VAL A 34 -31.07 -9.37 -8.51
C VAL A 34 -31.14 -10.64 -7.66
N ILE A 35 -31.08 -10.53 -6.33
CA ILE A 35 -31.21 -11.70 -5.43
C ILE A 35 -32.57 -12.36 -5.63
N ARG A 36 -33.64 -11.59 -5.75
CA ARG A 36 -34.98 -12.10 -6.02
C ARG A 36 -35.04 -12.84 -7.36
N ALA A 37 -34.48 -12.26 -8.41
CA ALA A 37 -34.54 -12.80 -9.77
C ALA A 37 -33.69 -14.07 -9.96
N TYR A 38 -32.50 -14.11 -9.36
CA TYR A 38 -31.51 -15.18 -9.58
C TYR A 38 -31.30 -16.12 -8.40
N GLY A 39 -31.60 -15.69 -7.17
CA GLY A 39 -31.55 -16.49 -5.95
C GLY A 39 -32.92 -17.03 -5.51
N GLY A 40 -33.98 -16.46 -6.05
CA GLY A 40 -35.35 -16.84 -5.73
C GLY A 40 -35.98 -16.06 -4.58
N GLU A 41 -37.31 -16.03 -4.56
CA GLU A 41 -38.12 -15.28 -3.58
C GLU A 41 -37.88 -15.74 -2.13
N LYS A 42 -37.65 -17.04 -1.91
CA LYS A 42 -37.37 -17.58 -0.57
C LYS A 42 -36.10 -16.96 0.02
N LEU A 43 -34.98 -17.03 -0.73
CA LEU A 43 -33.70 -16.48 -0.27
C LEU A 43 -33.81 -14.95 -0.07
N PHE A 44 -34.47 -14.24 -0.98
CA PHE A 44 -34.68 -12.81 -0.84
C PHE A 44 -35.42 -12.46 0.46
N ARG A 45 -36.53 -13.14 0.78
CA ARG A 45 -37.30 -12.89 2.01
C ARG A 45 -36.50 -13.20 3.26
N GLN A 46 -35.74 -14.29 3.26
CA GLN A 46 -34.89 -14.66 4.40
C GLN A 46 -33.78 -13.61 4.61
N THR A 47 -33.13 -13.18 3.51
CA THR A 47 -32.09 -12.15 3.56
C THR A 47 -32.63 -10.83 4.09
N GLU A 48 -33.79 -10.38 3.62
CA GLU A 48 -34.44 -9.14 4.11
C GLU A 48 -34.92 -9.26 5.56
N TYR A 49 -35.41 -10.40 5.97
CA TYR A 49 -35.78 -10.65 7.37
C TYR A 49 -34.59 -10.52 8.33
N ILE A 50 -33.47 -11.22 8.02
CA ILE A 50 -32.27 -11.17 8.84
C ILE A 50 -31.69 -9.75 8.84
N ARG A 51 -31.65 -9.07 7.67
CA ARG A 51 -31.19 -7.69 7.56
C ARG A 51 -32.03 -6.75 8.42
N ALA A 52 -33.36 -6.86 8.35
CA ALA A 52 -34.28 -6.01 9.12
C ALA A 52 -34.10 -6.24 10.62
N ALA A 53 -34.05 -7.50 11.06
CA ALA A 53 -33.87 -7.86 12.47
C ALA A 53 -32.53 -7.32 13.02
N SER A 54 -31.44 -7.42 12.26
CA SER A 54 -30.12 -6.90 12.66
C SER A 54 -30.12 -5.35 12.71
N VAL A 55 -30.73 -4.68 11.74
CA VAL A 55 -30.89 -3.20 11.75
C VAL A 55 -31.71 -2.74 12.95
N ASP A 56 -32.83 -3.40 13.27
CA ASP A 56 -33.70 -3.04 14.39
C ASP A 56 -32.97 -3.24 15.72
N ARG A 57 -32.16 -4.29 15.87
CA ARG A 57 -31.32 -4.51 17.05
C ARG A 57 -30.31 -3.40 17.26
N HIS A 58 -29.61 -2.98 16.21
CA HIS A 58 -28.66 -1.87 16.27
C HIS A 58 -29.32 -0.50 16.54
N ARG A 59 -30.64 -0.42 16.36
CA ARG A 59 -31.46 0.73 16.78
C ARG A 59 -32.02 0.60 18.23
N GLY A 60 -31.74 -0.51 18.90
CA GLY A 60 -32.27 -0.79 20.24
C GLY A 60 -33.73 -1.26 20.25
N LEU A 61 -34.28 -1.68 19.11
CA LEU A 61 -35.69 -2.04 18.94
C LEU A 61 -35.94 -3.55 18.84
N GLY A 62 -34.89 -4.39 18.73
CA GLY A 62 -35.02 -5.80 18.38
C GLY A 62 -34.53 -6.79 19.45
N GLY A 63 -34.93 -8.06 19.30
CA GLY A 63 -34.50 -9.25 20.05
C GLY A 63 -33.26 -9.92 19.46
N PRO A 64 -32.85 -11.11 19.93
CA PRO A 64 -31.66 -11.83 19.45
C PRO A 64 -31.75 -12.19 17.96
N VAL A 65 -30.59 -12.18 17.26
CA VAL A 65 -30.47 -12.43 15.81
C VAL A 65 -30.68 -13.91 15.43
N ASP A 66 -30.62 -14.83 16.39
CA ASP A 66 -30.46 -16.26 16.16
C ASP A 66 -31.61 -16.92 15.40
N THR A 67 -32.84 -16.40 15.50
CA THR A 67 -34.04 -17.05 14.95
C THR A 67 -34.14 -17.12 13.43
N GLY A 68 -33.32 -16.35 12.70
CA GLY A 68 -33.32 -16.36 11.24
C GLY A 68 -32.14 -17.13 10.65
N LEU A 69 -31.01 -17.18 11.35
CA LEU A 69 -29.79 -17.83 10.88
C LEU A 69 -29.87 -19.36 11.02
N GLU A 70 -30.49 -19.87 12.10
CA GLU A 70 -30.71 -21.29 12.31
C GLU A 70 -31.60 -21.98 11.26
N ALA A 71 -32.42 -21.19 10.56
CA ALA A 71 -33.31 -21.68 9.51
C ALA A 71 -32.62 -21.85 8.15
N LEU A 72 -31.36 -21.42 8.02
CA LEU A 72 -30.60 -21.52 6.77
C LEU A 72 -29.95 -22.90 6.64
N ASN A 73 -30.19 -23.60 5.55
CA ASN A 73 -29.35 -24.72 5.16
C ASN A 73 -27.99 -24.20 4.62
N LEU A 74 -27.04 -25.09 4.39
CA LEU A 74 -25.68 -24.70 3.99
C LEU A 74 -25.61 -23.94 2.65
N ASP A 75 -26.46 -24.30 1.66
CA ASP A 75 -26.51 -23.61 0.38
C ASP A 75 -27.13 -22.23 0.52
N ASP A 76 -28.21 -22.09 1.29
CA ASP A 76 -28.85 -20.81 1.63
C ASP A 76 -27.87 -19.93 2.43
N THR A 77 -27.04 -20.51 3.34
CA THR A 77 -25.99 -19.83 4.10
C THR A 77 -24.93 -19.21 3.17
N ILE A 78 -24.41 -20.00 2.24
CA ILE A 78 -23.40 -19.52 1.26
C ILE A 78 -23.97 -18.41 0.39
N ALA A 79 -25.23 -18.57 -0.08
CA ALA A 79 -25.90 -17.56 -0.89
C ALA A 79 -26.18 -16.27 -0.10
N PHE A 80 -26.57 -16.38 1.16
CA PHE A 80 -26.76 -15.25 2.07
C PHE A 80 -25.45 -14.47 2.30
N VAL A 81 -24.36 -15.16 2.66
CA VAL A 81 -23.04 -14.55 2.88
C VAL A 81 -22.58 -13.82 1.62
N ARG A 82 -22.80 -14.41 0.43
CA ARG A 82 -22.51 -13.79 -0.86
C ARG A 82 -23.31 -12.50 -1.07
N GLY A 83 -24.59 -12.49 -0.72
CA GLY A 83 -25.46 -11.30 -0.80
C GLY A 83 -24.92 -10.16 0.06
N PHE A 84 -24.56 -10.42 1.31
CA PHE A 84 -24.04 -9.41 2.23
C PHE A 84 -22.63 -8.92 1.86
N MET A 85 -21.79 -9.81 1.33
CA MET A 85 -20.50 -9.42 0.76
C MET A 85 -20.68 -8.46 -0.43
N LEU A 86 -21.59 -8.77 -1.37
CA LEU A 86 -21.84 -7.90 -2.52
C LEU A 86 -22.49 -6.57 -2.11
N PHE A 87 -23.39 -6.58 -1.11
CA PHE A 87 -23.92 -5.34 -0.55
C PHE A 87 -22.79 -4.46 0.00
N SER A 88 -21.87 -5.04 0.78
CA SER A 88 -20.72 -4.32 1.33
C SER A 88 -19.81 -3.78 0.22
N LEU A 89 -19.58 -4.54 -0.85
CA LEU A 89 -18.81 -4.10 -2.02
C LEU A 89 -19.45 -2.90 -2.71
N LEU A 90 -20.79 -2.92 -2.90
CA LEU A 90 -21.54 -1.83 -3.53
C LEU A 90 -21.62 -0.59 -2.61
N ALA A 91 -21.78 -0.79 -1.30
CA ALA A 91 -21.74 0.29 -0.32
C ALA A 91 -20.36 0.97 -0.29
N ASN A 92 -19.27 0.19 -0.34
CA ASN A 92 -17.92 0.72 -0.47
C ASN A 92 -17.77 1.55 -1.75
N LEU A 93 -18.30 1.05 -2.89
CA LEU A 93 -18.28 1.79 -4.16
C LEU A 93 -19.00 3.13 -4.04
N ALA A 94 -20.19 3.15 -3.44
CA ALA A 94 -20.99 4.36 -3.27
C ALA A 94 -20.28 5.40 -2.38
N GLU A 95 -19.64 4.96 -1.29
CA GLU A 95 -18.87 5.85 -0.42
C GLU A 95 -17.60 6.37 -1.12
N ASP A 96 -16.83 5.49 -1.78
CA ASP A 96 -15.62 5.88 -2.51
C ASP A 96 -15.90 6.99 -3.56
N ARG A 97 -17.11 7.02 -4.12
CA ARG A 97 -17.54 8.04 -5.10
C ARG A 97 -17.85 9.41 -4.47
N GLN A 98 -18.23 9.43 -3.20
CA GLN A 98 -18.60 10.65 -2.49
C GLN A 98 -17.46 11.23 -1.65
N THR A 99 -16.29 10.55 -1.60
CA THR A 99 -15.15 11.02 -0.85
C THR A 99 -14.66 12.35 -1.42
N ASN A 100 -14.95 13.44 -0.73
CA ASN A 100 -14.50 14.78 -1.07
C ASN A 100 -13.05 14.98 -0.67
N LEU A 101 -12.23 15.57 -1.54
CA LEU A 101 -10.85 16.01 -1.24
C LEU A 101 -10.76 16.83 0.05
N LYS A 102 -11.79 17.64 0.35
CA LYS A 102 -11.86 18.51 1.54
C LYS A 102 -11.93 17.76 2.87
N GLU A 103 -12.44 16.54 2.88
CA GLU A 103 -12.51 15.73 4.11
C GLU A 103 -11.20 14.96 4.37
N ASN A 104 -10.35 14.78 3.34
CA ASN A 104 -9.18 13.90 3.41
C ASN A 104 -7.83 14.61 3.32
N GLY A 105 -7.78 15.94 3.13
CA GLY A 105 -6.51 16.67 3.02
C GLY A 105 -6.64 17.97 2.23
N ALA A 106 -5.51 18.46 1.76
CA ALA A 106 -5.40 19.65 0.91
C ALA A 106 -4.99 19.27 -0.52
N THR A 107 -5.33 20.10 -1.48
CA THR A 107 -4.73 20.12 -2.82
C THR A 107 -3.32 20.69 -2.76
N LEU A 108 -2.49 20.44 -3.79
CA LEU A 108 -1.17 21.07 -3.88
C LEU A 108 -1.27 22.61 -3.92
N ALA A 109 -2.25 23.14 -4.64
CA ALA A 109 -2.52 24.58 -4.70
C ALA A 109 -2.87 25.18 -3.33
N GLU A 110 -3.73 24.52 -2.56
CA GLU A 110 -4.06 24.93 -1.18
C GLU A 110 -2.85 24.84 -0.25
N ALA A 111 -2.01 23.81 -0.40
CA ALA A 111 -0.76 23.69 0.35
C ALA A 111 0.21 24.85 0.05
N VAL A 112 0.40 25.19 -1.22
CA VAL A 112 1.24 26.32 -1.63
C VAL A 112 0.67 27.65 -1.11
N ALA A 113 -0.65 27.86 -1.20
CA ALA A 113 -1.30 29.05 -0.66
C ALA A 113 -1.11 29.17 0.85
N ARG A 114 -1.20 28.06 1.59
CA ARG A 114 -0.97 28.01 3.04
C ARG A 114 0.48 28.36 3.40
N LEU A 115 1.46 27.77 2.71
CA LEU A 115 2.89 28.09 2.90
C LEU A 115 3.19 29.55 2.61
N LYS A 116 2.60 30.12 1.56
CA LYS A 116 2.73 31.54 1.25
C LYS A 116 2.16 32.43 2.36
N ALA A 117 1.04 32.04 2.96
CA ALA A 117 0.46 32.78 4.10
C ALA A 117 1.36 32.74 5.33
N GLU A 118 2.18 31.70 5.50
CA GLU A 118 3.19 31.57 6.54
C GLU A 118 4.54 32.22 6.19
N GLY A 119 4.64 32.91 5.05
CA GLY A 119 5.82 33.65 4.63
C GLY A 119 6.87 32.83 3.89
N ILE A 120 6.53 31.62 3.44
CA ILE A 120 7.43 30.79 2.62
C ILE A 120 7.39 31.27 1.17
N GLU A 121 8.55 31.59 0.64
CA GLU A 121 8.69 32.10 -0.73
C GLU A 121 8.39 31.01 -1.77
N PRO A 122 7.74 31.35 -2.91
CA PRO A 122 7.47 30.39 -3.99
C PRO A 122 8.74 29.73 -4.56
N SER A 123 9.87 30.41 -4.54
CA SER A 123 11.17 29.87 -4.94
C SER A 123 11.62 28.70 -4.07
N THR A 124 11.38 28.77 -2.75
CA THR A 124 11.66 27.68 -1.80
C THR A 124 10.79 26.44 -2.09
N VAL A 125 9.50 26.65 -2.40
CA VAL A 125 8.61 25.58 -2.83
C VAL A 125 9.10 24.95 -4.13
N GLY A 126 9.47 25.78 -5.11
CA GLY A 126 10.01 25.31 -6.40
C GLY A 126 11.30 24.50 -6.25
N GLN A 127 12.22 24.96 -5.40
CA GLN A 127 13.47 24.24 -5.09
C GLN A 127 13.17 22.89 -4.44
N LEU A 128 12.32 22.86 -3.41
CA LEU A 128 11.97 21.60 -2.75
C LEU A 128 11.33 20.61 -3.73
N LEU A 129 10.38 21.05 -4.56
CA LEU A 129 9.75 20.19 -5.57
C LEU A 129 10.79 19.68 -6.60
N GLY A 130 11.84 20.46 -6.88
CA GLY A 130 12.97 20.08 -7.73
C GLY A 130 13.76 18.89 -7.19
N GLU A 131 13.86 18.76 -5.87
CA GLU A 131 14.62 17.73 -5.16
C GLU A 131 13.72 16.61 -4.58
N SER A 132 12.40 16.78 -4.69
CA SER A 132 11.41 15.86 -4.10
C SER A 132 11.35 14.52 -4.79
N LEU A 133 11.02 13.48 -3.98
CA LEU A 133 10.69 12.15 -4.47
C LEU A 133 9.61 11.51 -3.60
N ILE A 134 8.43 11.36 -4.16
CA ILE A 134 7.28 10.75 -3.51
C ILE A 134 6.96 9.44 -4.23
N VAL A 135 7.00 8.31 -3.51
CA VAL A 135 6.84 6.98 -4.13
C VAL A 135 5.82 6.13 -3.37
N PRO A 136 4.58 6.08 -3.83
CA PRO A 136 3.67 5.00 -3.47
C PRO A 136 4.19 3.68 -4.04
N VAL A 137 4.35 2.66 -3.18
CA VAL A 137 4.90 1.35 -3.54
C VAL A 137 3.81 0.30 -3.45
N LEU A 138 3.45 -0.31 -4.58
CA LEU A 138 2.41 -1.33 -4.64
C LEU A 138 2.93 -2.68 -4.12
N THR A 139 2.17 -3.29 -3.21
CA THR A 139 2.52 -4.59 -2.62
C THR A 139 1.40 -5.61 -2.76
N ALA A 140 1.74 -6.90 -2.83
CA ALA A 140 0.82 -8.00 -3.08
C ALA A 140 0.30 -8.65 -1.79
N HIS A 141 -0.23 -7.88 -0.83
CA HIS A 141 -0.71 -8.44 0.44
C HIS A 141 -2.17 -8.02 0.70
N PRO A 142 -3.14 -8.58 -0.07
CA PRO A 142 -4.55 -8.30 0.20
C PRO A 142 -5.03 -9.09 1.41
N THR A 143 -5.90 -8.49 2.21
CA THR A 143 -6.73 -9.17 3.21
C THR A 143 -8.08 -9.60 2.64
N GLU A 144 -8.37 -9.22 1.40
CA GLU A 144 -9.56 -9.60 0.63
C GLU A 144 -9.18 -10.33 -0.65
N VAL A 145 -9.88 -11.43 -0.92
CA VAL A 145 -9.77 -12.14 -2.21
C VAL A 145 -10.70 -11.47 -3.22
N ARG A 146 -10.14 -10.79 -4.20
CA ARG A 146 -10.91 -10.22 -5.31
C ARG A 146 -10.44 -10.77 -6.66
N ARG A 147 -11.37 -11.34 -7.41
CA ARG A 147 -11.10 -11.73 -8.80
C ARG A 147 -11.11 -10.49 -9.69
N LYS A 148 -10.23 -10.46 -10.71
CA LYS A 148 -10.18 -9.37 -11.70
C LYS A 148 -11.57 -9.08 -12.28
N SER A 149 -12.34 -10.11 -12.64
CA SER A 149 -13.72 -9.95 -13.16
C SER A 149 -14.64 -9.18 -12.20
N MET A 150 -14.51 -9.37 -10.88
CA MET A 150 -15.30 -8.60 -9.91
C MET A 150 -14.85 -7.14 -9.84
N ILE A 151 -13.54 -6.89 -9.93
CA ILE A 151 -12.98 -5.54 -9.99
C ILE A 151 -13.48 -4.82 -11.25
N ASP A 152 -13.45 -5.50 -12.40
CA ASP A 152 -13.92 -4.96 -13.68
C ASP A 152 -15.42 -4.61 -13.64
N HIS A 153 -16.27 -5.48 -13.08
CA HIS A 153 -17.70 -5.18 -12.89
C HIS A 153 -17.91 -3.99 -11.96
N LYS A 154 -17.17 -3.93 -10.82
CA LYS A 154 -17.22 -2.77 -9.89
C LYS A 154 -16.86 -1.48 -10.62
N ASN A 155 -15.77 -1.47 -11.40
CA ASN A 155 -15.32 -0.29 -12.13
C ASN A 155 -16.31 0.15 -13.21
N ARG A 156 -16.97 -0.81 -13.91
CA ARG A 156 -18.05 -0.52 -14.87
C ARG A 156 -19.27 0.09 -14.17
N ILE A 157 -19.66 -0.43 -12.99
CA ILE A 157 -20.75 0.18 -12.20
C ILE A 157 -20.36 1.62 -11.81
N ALA A 158 -19.12 1.86 -11.36
CA ALA A 158 -18.66 3.21 -11.03
C ALA A 158 -18.73 4.18 -12.21
N ALA A 159 -18.37 3.72 -13.41
CA ALA A 159 -18.45 4.52 -14.64
C ALA A 159 -19.92 4.83 -15.02
N LEU A 160 -20.80 3.82 -14.97
CA LEU A 160 -22.23 4.00 -15.26
C LEU A 160 -22.92 4.92 -14.24
N MET A 161 -22.55 4.84 -12.96
CA MET A 161 -23.03 5.76 -11.93
C MET A 161 -22.61 7.21 -12.21
N ARG A 162 -21.40 7.45 -12.73
CA ARG A 162 -20.98 8.80 -13.17
C ARG A 162 -21.81 9.32 -14.34
N MET A 163 -22.10 8.46 -15.32
CA MET A 163 -23.00 8.82 -16.43
C MET A 163 -24.39 9.21 -15.92
N ARG A 164 -24.92 8.44 -14.96
CA ARG A 164 -26.19 8.71 -14.30
C ARG A 164 -26.19 10.06 -13.59
N ASP A 165 -25.15 10.40 -12.83
CA ASP A 165 -25.01 11.69 -12.15
C ASP A 165 -24.92 12.87 -13.14
N ALA A 166 -24.33 12.63 -14.31
CA ALA A 166 -24.28 13.60 -15.40
C ALA A 166 -25.62 13.74 -16.18
N GLY A 167 -26.67 13.02 -15.75
CA GLY A 167 -27.97 13.05 -16.41
C GLY A 167 -28.01 12.28 -17.74
N VAL A 168 -27.03 11.42 -18.01
CA VAL A 168 -27.03 10.57 -19.21
C VAL A 168 -27.96 9.37 -18.96
N GLU A 169 -28.99 9.25 -19.75
CA GLU A 169 -29.99 8.18 -19.62
C GLU A 169 -29.64 6.92 -20.42
N VAL A 170 -28.95 7.08 -21.54
CA VAL A 170 -28.60 6.01 -22.48
C VAL A 170 -27.10 5.98 -22.74
N THR A 171 -26.51 4.79 -22.69
CA THR A 171 -25.09 4.56 -23.02
C THR A 171 -24.80 4.68 -24.51
N GLU A 172 -23.57 4.82 -24.92
CA GLU A 172 -23.17 4.80 -26.34
C GLU A 172 -23.61 3.52 -27.06
N ALA A 173 -23.79 2.40 -26.35
CA ALA A 173 -24.31 1.14 -26.86
C ALA A 173 -25.85 1.10 -26.90
N SER A 174 -26.52 2.24 -26.75
CA SER A 174 -28.00 2.39 -26.76
C SER A 174 -28.72 1.62 -25.65
N ASP A 175 -28.07 1.40 -24.53
CA ASP A 175 -28.61 0.71 -23.34
C ASP A 175 -29.00 1.74 -22.27
N GLN A 176 -30.14 1.57 -21.63
CA GLN A 176 -30.53 2.42 -20.50
C GLN A 176 -29.47 2.26 -19.37
N VAL A 177 -28.96 3.37 -18.81
CA VAL A 177 -27.89 3.36 -17.80
C VAL A 177 -28.28 2.51 -16.58
N ASP A 178 -29.51 2.64 -16.07
CA ASP A 178 -29.98 1.86 -14.92
C ASP A 178 -30.04 0.35 -15.25
N ASN A 179 -30.43 -0.03 -16.48
CA ASN A 179 -30.40 -1.42 -16.92
C ASN A 179 -28.97 -1.96 -17.06
N ALA A 180 -28.06 -1.12 -17.54
CA ALA A 180 -26.64 -1.48 -17.62
C ALA A 180 -26.04 -1.71 -16.22
N ILE A 181 -26.39 -0.88 -15.21
CA ILE A 181 -25.98 -1.07 -13.82
C ILE A 181 -26.56 -2.38 -13.26
N TYR A 182 -27.88 -2.61 -13.44
CA TYR A 182 -28.54 -3.84 -13.03
C TYR A 182 -27.86 -5.09 -13.62
N ARG A 183 -27.50 -5.06 -14.90
CA ARG A 183 -26.78 -6.15 -15.58
C ARG A 183 -25.42 -6.40 -14.93
N GLN A 184 -24.66 -5.37 -14.62
CA GLN A 184 -23.35 -5.55 -13.96
C GLN A 184 -23.50 -6.16 -12.55
N ILE A 185 -24.53 -5.77 -11.79
CA ILE A 185 -24.82 -6.36 -10.48
C ILE A 185 -25.27 -7.81 -10.62
N ALA A 186 -26.09 -8.14 -11.63
CA ALA A 186 -26.50 -9.51 -11.92
C ALA A 186 -25.32 -10.41 -12.32
N LEU A 187 -24.34 -9.88 -13.07
CA LEU A 187 -23.11 -10.57 -13.40
C LEU A 187 -22.24 -10.77 -12.16
N LEU A 188 -22.12 -9.78 -11.27
CA LEU A 188 -21.44 -9.92 -9.99
C LEU A 188 -22.07 -11.02 -9.14
N TRP A 189 -23.40 -11.07 -9.04
CA TRP A 189 -24.12 -12.11 -8.30
C TRP A 189 -23.81 -13.51 -8.82
N GLN A 190 -23.66 -13.70 -10.12
CA GLN A 190 -23.37 -14.96 -10.76
C GLN A 190 -21.87 -15.27 -10.89
N THR A 191 -21.01 -14.30 -10.55
CA THR A 191 -19.56 -14.50 -10.55
C THR A 191 -19.13 -15.11 -9.22
N ARG A 192 -18.33 -16.18 -9.29
CA ARG A 192 -17.76 -16.80 -8.09
C ARG A 192 -16.81 -15.81 -7.39
N PRO A 193 -17.02 -15.48 -6.09
CA PRO A 193 -16.16 -14.53 -5.38
C PRO A 193 -14.78 -15.11 -5.05
N LEU A 194 -14.72 -16.39 -4.67
CA LEU A 194 -13.48 -17.08 -4.32
C LEU A 194 -12.86 -17.79 -5.52
N ARG A 195 -11.52 -17.89 -5.54
CA ARG A 195 -10.79 -18.67 -6.53
C ARG A 195 -10.77 -20.16 -6.13
N ARG A 196 -10.75 -21.07 -7.11
CA ARG A 196 -10.55 -22.50 -6.88
C ARG A 196 -9.08 -22.83 -6.61
N GLU A 197 -8.19 -22.12 -7.29
CA GLU A 197 -6.74 -22.30 -7.21
C GLU A 197 -6.10 -21.17 -6.42
N LYS A 198 -4.96 -21.47 -5.80
CA LYS A 198 -4.16 -20.46 -5.11
C LYS A 198 -3.60 -19.46 -6.12
N LEU A 199 -3.51 -18.19 -5.76
CA LEU A 199 -2.82 -17.18 -6.54
C LEU A 199 -1.35 -17.55 -6.72
N VAL A 200 -0.85 -17.40 -7.95
CA VAL A 200 0.58 -17.46 -8.25
C VAL A 200 1.13 -16.06 -8.46
N VAL A 201 2.45 -15.89 -8.38
CA VAL A 201 3.10 -14.58 -8.52
C VAL A 201 2.76 -13.92 -9.87
N ALA A 202 2.60 -14.70 -10.92
CA ALA A 202 2.18 -14.19 -12.24
C ALA A 202 0.79 -13.52 -12.21
N ASP A 203 -0.18 -14.06 -11.44
CA ASP A 203 -1.49 -13.43 -11.26
C ASP A 203 -1.38 -12.10 -10.51
N GLU A 204 -0.48 -12.02 -9.53
CA GLU A 204 -0.24 -10.78 -8.76
C GLU A 204 0.37 -9.70 -9.66
N ILE A 205 1.33 -10.08 -10.53
CA ILE A 205 1.93 -9.19 -11.54
C ILE A 205 0.84 -8.64 -12.47
N GLU A 206 -0.03 -9.49 -13.02
CA GLU A 206 -1.11 -9.04 -13.92
C GLU A 206 -2.13 -8.14 -13.21
N ASN A 207 -2.44 -8.41 -11.94
CA ASN A 207 -3.31 -7.53 -11.17
C ASN A 207 -2.70 -6.14 -10.95
N ALA A 208 -1.42 -6.06 -10.58
CA ALA A 208 -0.72 -4.78 -10.42
C ALA A 208 -0.63 -4.02 -11.75
N ARG A 209 -0.28 -4.73 -12.83
CA ARG A 209 -0.22 -4.17 -14.18
C ARG A 209 -1.53 -3.50 -14.59
N ALA A 210 -2.68 -4.11 -14.27
CA ALA A 210 -3.98 -3.54 -14.60
C ALA A 210 -4.20 -2.17 -13.93
N TYR A 211 -3.80 -1.98 -12.66
CA TYR A 211 -3.87 -0.66 -12.02
C TYR A 211 -2.92 0.35 -12.67
N MET A 212 -1.72 -0.09 -13.07
CA MET A 212 -0.76 0.78 -13.76
C MET A 212 -1.33 1.26 -15.10
N GLU A 213 -1.88 0.34 -15.91
CA GLU A 213 -2.42 0.59 -17.24
C GLU A 213 -3.70 1.41 -17.20
N ASP A 214 -4.69 0.94 -16.43
CA ASP A 214 -6.06 1.52 -16.45
C ASP A 214 -6.15 2.84 -15.66
N VAL A 215 -5.26 3.05 -14.69
CA VAL A 215 -5.38 4.17 -13.75
C VAL A 215 -4.17 5.08 -13.75
N PHE A 216 -2.97 4.60 -13.43
CA PHE A 216 -1.83 5.48 -13.19
C PHE A 216 -1.27 6.13 -14.45
N LEU A 217 -1.22 5.42 -15.58
CA LEU A 217 -0.81 6.00 -16.87
C LEU A 217 -1.71 7.15 -17.32
N VAL A 218 -2.97 7.17 -16.84
CA VAL A 218 -3.93 8.24 -17.12
C VAL A 218 -3.91 9.33 -16.03
N ALA A 219 -3.85 8.92 -14.76
CA ALA A 219 -3.98 9.83 -13.62
C ALA A 219 -2.78 10.77 -13.46
N LEU A 220 -1.55 10.24 -13.55
CA LEU A 220 -0.34 11.03 -13.28
C LEU A 220 -0.12 12.18 -14.29
N PRO A 221 -0.17 11.96 -15.61
CA PRO A 221 -0.04 13.05 -16.55
C PRO A 221 -1.12 14.13 -16.41
N LYS A 222 -2.36 13.71 -16.08
CA LYS A 222 -3.48 14.62 -15.81
C LYS A 222 -3.24 15.45 -14.55
N LEU A 223 -2.70 14.84 -13.51
CA LEU A 223 -2.37 15.50 -12.24
C LEU A 223 -1.24 16.52 -12.43
N TYR A 224 -0.17 16.14 -13.11
CA TYR A 224 0.92 17.06 -13.43
C TYR A 224 0.50 18.24 -14.30
N ALA A 225 -0.36 18.03 -15.29
CA ALA A 225 -0.90 19.13 -16.10
C ALA A 225 -1.72 20.11 -15.26
N ARG A 226 -2.42 19.66 -14.20
CA ARG A 226 -3.09 20.54 -13.24
C ARG A 226 -2.07 21.31 -12.38
N TRP A 227 -1.09 20.63 -11.80
CA TRP A 227 -0.05 21.26 -10.99
C TRP A 227 0.79 22.30 -11.77
N GLU A 228 1.07 22.04 -13.04
CA GLU A 228 1.77 22.98 -13.91
C GLU A 228 0.98 24.31 -14.05
N ARG A 229 -0.34 24.24 -14.18
CA ARG A 229 -1.19 25.45 -14.18
C ARG A 229 -1.23 26.13 -12.82
N ASP A 230 -1.38 25.34 -11.74
CA ASP A 230 -1.55 25.86 -10.38
C ASP A 230 -0.24 26.49 -9.86
N LEU A 231 0.90 25.95 -10.22
CA LEU A 231 2.24 26.46 -9.86
C LEU A 231 2.74 27.57 -10.80
N GLY A 232 2.17 27.71 -12.00
CA GLY A 232 2.64 28.63 -13.02
C GLY A 232 3.98 28.25 -13.69
N HIS A 233 4.49 27.06 -13.39
CA HIS A 233 5.70 26.49 -14.01
C HIS A 233 5.62 24.97 -14.03
N ARG A 234 6.41 24.33 -14.89
CA ARG A 234 6.46 22.89 -15.03
C ARG A 234 7.35 22.25 -13.97
N PRO A 235 6.79 21.56 -12.94
CA PRO A 235 7.60 20.87 -11.95
C PRO A 235 8.23 19.60 -12.56
N PRO A 236 9.38 19.11 -12.05
CA PRO A 236 9.91 17.81 -12.46
C PRO A 236 8.96 16.66 -12.05
N SER A 237 9.21 15.45 -12.54
CA SER A 237 8.44 14.26 -12.17
C SER A 237 8.88 13.75 -10.79
N PHE A 238 8.45 14.43 -9.72
CA PHE A 238 8.79 14.12 -8.33
C PHE A 238 7.93 13.00 -7.71
N LEU A 239 6.79 12.68 -8.32
CA LEU A 239 5.91 11.58 -7.90
C LEU A 239 6.06 10.44 -8.90
N ARG A 240 6.51 9.28 -8.41
CA ARG A 240 6.77 8.08 -9.19
C ARG A 240 6.14 6.87 -8.50
N LEU A 241 6.09 5.74 -9.19
CA LEU A 241 5.53 4.51 -8.65
C LEU A 241 6.63 3.48 -8.37
N GLY A 242 6.49 2.76 -7.26
CA GLY A 242 7.27 1.58 -6.94
C GLY A 242 6.41 0.33 -6.88
N SER A 243 7.06 -0.83 -6.93
CA SER A 243 6.39 -2.13 -6.79
C SER A 243 7.29 -3.12 -6.06
N TRP A 244 6.69 -4.01 -5.27
CA TRP A 244 7.36 -5.19 -4.69
C TRP A 244 7.00 -6.47 -5.44
N ILE A 245 6.01 -6.41 -6.33
CA ILE A 245 5.38 -7.59 -6.92
C ILE A 245 6.30 -8.18 -7.99
N GLY A 246 6.87 -9.33 -7.69
CA GLY A 246 7.90 -10.01 -8.49
C GLY A 246 9.34 -9.79 -8.01
N GLY A 247 9.59 -8.91 -7.00
CA GLY A 247 10.91 -8.64 -6.42
C GLY A 247 11.06 -9.00 -4.94
N ASP A 248 9.94 -9.18 -4.24
CA ASP A 248 9.89 -9.45 -2.81
C ASP A 248 9.94 -10.94 -2.51
N ARG A 249 11.10 -11.41 -2.02
CA ARG A 249 11.38 -12.81 -1.68
C ARG A 249 11.17 -13.15 -0.22
N ASP A 250 11.07 -12.16 0.67
CA ASP A 250 10.98 -12.40 2.11
C ASP A 250 9.85 -13.38 2.45
N GLY A 251 10.25 -14.63 2.72
CA GLY A 251 9.36 -15.76 2.96
C GLY A 251 8.44 -16.12 1.78
N ASN A 252 8.82 -15.79 0.54
CA ASN A 252 8.11 -16.21 -0.67
C ASN A 252 9.03 -17.00 -1.62
N PRO A 253 9.09 -18.30 -1.52
CA PRO A 253 9.98 -19.14 -2.36
C PRO A 253 9.60 -19.16 -3.83
N PHE A 254 8.45 -18.61 -4.20
CA PHE A 254 7.96 -18.57 -5.58
C PHE A 254 8.44 -17.33 -6.35
N VAL A 255 9.14 -16.41 -5.70
CA VAL A 255 9.79 -15.28 -6.37
C VAL A 255 11.22 -15.66 -6.68
N ASN A 256 11.55 -15.74 -7.97
CA ASN A 256 12.82 -16.17 -8.52
C ASN A 256 13.27 -15.26 -9.68
N ALA A 257 14.41 -15.57 -10.31
CA ALA A 257 14.94 -14.80 -11.44
C ALA A 257 13.94 -14.68 -12.61
N ASP A 258 13.17 -15.73 -12.91
CA ASP A 258 12.19 -15.72 -13.98
C ASP A 258 10.98 -14.84 -13.62
N THR A 259 10.51 -14.86 -12.38
CA THR A 259 9.43 -13.97 -11.93
C THR A 259 9.85 -12.51 -11.96
N LEU A 260 11.10 -12.21 -11.57
CA LEU A 260 11.68 -10.86 -11.66
C LEU A 260 11.69 -10.38 -13.12
N LYS A 261 12.23 -11.18 -14.03
CA LYS A 261 12.29 -10.89 -15.46
C LYS A 261 10.88 -10.70 -16.03
N ASN A 262 9.94 -11.59 -15.68
CA ASN A 262 8.55 -11.50 -16.16
C ASN A 262 7.88 -10.20 -15.69
N ALA A 263 8.05 -9.80 -14.42
CA ALA A 263 7.46 -8.57 -13.89
C ALA A 263 7.96 -7.34 -14.68
N LEU A 264 9.26 -7.23 -14.90
CA LEU A 264 9.86 -6.12 -15.64
C LEU A 264 9.48 -6.12 -17.12
N THR A 265 9.51 -7.29 -17.78
CA THR A 265 9.13 -7.40 -19.19
C THR A 265 7.67 -7.03 -19.42
N ARG A 266 6.76 -7.50 -18.55
CA ARG A 266 5.32 -7.14 -18.60
C ARG A 266 5.09 -5.66 -18.36
N GLY A 267 5.81 -5.07 -17.39
CA GLY A 267 5.76 -3.63 -17.14
C GLY A 267 6.21 -2.81 -18.35
N ALA A 268 7.35 -3.17 -18.92
CA ALA A 268 7.90 -2.51 -20.11
C ALA A 268 6.97 -2.65 -21.32
N ALA A 269 6.44 -3.85 -21.58
CA ALA A 269 5.48 -4.07 -22.67
C ALA A 269 4.23 -3.20 -22.53
N THR A 270 3.73 -3.02 -21.30
CA THR A 270 2.56 -2.17 -21.02
C THR A 270 2.85 -0.69 -21.35
N VAL A 271 3.95 -0.13 -20.84
CA VAL A 271 4.25 1.28 -21.04
C VAL A 271 4.66 1.60 -22.48
N LEU A 272 5.44 0.73 -23.12
CA LEU A 272 5.82 0.88 -24.52
C LEU A 272 4.61 0.73 -25.46
N GLY A 273 3.68 -0.18 -25.16
CA GLY A 273 2.40 -0.29 -25.86
C GLY A 273 1.57 0.99 -25.77
N HIS A 274 1.52 1.61 -24.59
CA HIS A 274 0.88 2.90 -24.38
C HIS A 274 1.56 4.02 -25.21
N TYR A 275 2.89 4.05 -25.26
CA TYR A 275 3.62 5.02 -26.08
C TYR A 275 3.36 4.84 -27.58
N LEU A 276 3.37 3.64 -28.07
CA LEU A 276 3.06 3.32 -29.47
C LEU A 276 1.67 3.82 -29.86
N GLU A 277 0.66 3.56 -29.04
CA GLU A 277 -0.70 4.05 -29.30
C GLU A 277 -0.79 5.57 -29.24
N ALA A 278 -0.16 6.21 -28.26
CA ALA A 278 -0.12 7.67 -28.14
C ALA A 278 0.58 8.33 -29.36
N VAL A 279 1.73 7.80 -29.81
CA VAL A 279 2.43 8.31 -30.99
C VAL A 279 1.60 8.11 -32.26
N HIS A 280 0.89 6.97 -32.38
CA HIS A 280 -0.01 6.74 -33.49
C HIS A 280 -1.14 7.77 -33.56
N GLN A 281 -1.76 8.07 -32.43
CA GLN A 281 -2.81 9.10 -32.31
C GLN A 281 -2.26 10.50 -32.63
N LEU A 282 -1.08 10.84 -32.13
CA LEU A 282 -0.41 12.10 -32.46
C LEU A 282 -0.15 12.24 -33.96
N GLY A 283 0.24 11.13 -34.64
CA GLY A 283 0.42 11.12 -36.08
C GLY A 283 -0.86 11.39 -36.89
N ALA A 284 -2.03 11.11 -36.32
CA ALA A 284 -3.31 11.49 -36.90
C ALA A 284 -3.72 12.94 -36.58
N GLU A 285 -3.32 13.42 -35.38
CA GLU A 285 -3.66 14.78 -34.91
C GLU A 285 -2.76 15.86 -35.56
N ILE A 286 -1.46 15.61 -35.66
CA ILE A 286 -0.47 16.61 -36.10
C ILE A 286 -0.13 16.38 -37.60
N SER A 287 -1.09 16.59 -38.48
CA SER A 287 -0.94 16.51 -39.96
C SER A 287 -0.70 17.89 -40.56
N ILE A 288 0.31 18.64 -40.05
CA ILE A 288 0.64 20.01 -40.49
C ILE A 288 1.41 19.94 -41.83
N SER A 289 0.85 20.58 -42.86
CA SER A 289 1.47 20.69 -44.18
C SER A 289 2.52 21.80 -44.21
N SER A 290 3.69 21.49 -44.79
CA SER A 290 4.75 22.46 -45.07
C SER A 290 4.41 23.48 -46.16
N GLU A 291 3.34 23.23 -46.90
CA GLU A 291 2.79 24.20 -47.88
C GLU A 291 1.98 25.30 -47.18
N LEU A 292 1.46 25.05 -45.98
CA LEU A 292 0.58 25.95 -45.22
C LEU A 292 1.28 26.58 -44.00
N ALA A 293 2.32 25.95 -43.47
CA ALA A 293 3.02 26.37 -42.27
C ALA A 293 4.54 26.29 -42.44
N ILE A 294 5.26 27.21 -41.78
CA ILE A 294 6.73 27.15 -41.70
C ILE A 294 7.10 26.03 -40.72
N VAL A 295 7.84 25.05 -41.17
CA VAL A 295 8.29 23.92 -40.35
C VAL A 295 9.76 24.14 -39.97
N PRO A 296 10.14 24.13 -38.68
CA PRO A 296 11.52 24.23 -38.24
C PRO A 296 12.41 23.07 -38.76
N GLN A 297 13.67 23.39 -39.06
CA GLN A 297 14.64 22.43 -39.65
C GLN A 297 14.77 21.17 -38.83
N ALA A 298 14.75 21.24 -37.48
CA ALA A 298 14.85 20.09 -36.61
C ALA A 298 13.72 19.03 -36.81
N VAL A 299 12.51 19.45 -37.22
CA VAL A 299 11.43 18.55 -37.57
C VAL A 299 11.64 17.96 -38.96
N LEU A 300 12.14 18.74 -39.91
CA LEU A 300 12.52 18.25 -41.24
C LEU A 300 13.60 17.18 -41.15
N ASP A 301 14.61 17.38 -40.33
CA ASP A 301 15.69 16.44 -40.08
C ASP A 301 15.12 15.09 -39.49
N LEU A 302 14.19 15.16 -38.54
CA LEU A 302 13.49 13.98 -38.00
C LEU A 302 12.63 13.30 -39.07
N ALA A 303 11.94 14.08 -39.89
CA ALA A 303 11.12 13.57 -41.00
C ALA A 303 11.96 12.83 -42.04
N ASP A 304 13.08 13.38 -42.41
CA ASP A 304 13.99 12.77 -43.39
C ASP A 304 14.68 11.51 -42.82
N ALA A 305 15.08 11.56 -41.54
CA ALA A 305 15.63 10.41 -40.83
C ALA A 305 14.62 9.24 -40.70
N SER A 306 13.32 9.49 -40.77
CA SER A 306 12.27 8.47 -40.70
C SER A 306 12.27 7.48 -41.87
N GLY A 307 12.81 7.88 -43.05
CA GLY A 307 12.69 7.13 -44.25
C GLY A 307 11.28 7.00 -44.84
N ASP A 308 10.30 7.79 -44.31
CA ASP A 308 8.93 7.80 -44.85
C ASP A 308 8.83 8.60 -46.14
N ASN A 309 8.86 7.88 -47.28
CA ASN A 309 8.78 8.43 -48.63
C ASN A 309 7.39 8.31 -49.24
N ALA A 310 6.37 8.13 -48.46
CA ALA A 310 5.01 8.00 -48.97
C ALA A 310 4.54 9.30 -49.64
N ALA A 311 4.13 9.25 -50.90
CA ALA A 311 3.71 10.44 -51.67
C ALA A 311 2.55 11.22 -51.01
N SER A 312 1.67 10.50 -50.28
CA SER A 312 0.54 11.11 -49.54
C SER A 312 0.96 11.90 -48.30
N ARG A 313 2.22 11.86 -47.92
CA ARG A 313 2.79 12.56 -46.73
C ARG A 313 4.03 13.40 -47.05
N SER A 314 4.25 13.67 -48.35
CA SER A 314 5.44 14.41 -48.81
C SER A 314 5.52 15.81 -48.23
N ASP A 315 4.38 16.46 -47.97
CA ASP A 315 4.24 17.79 -47.39
C ASP A 315 3.86 17.76 -45.89
N GLU A 316 3.81 16.59 -45.24
CA GLU A 316 3.46 16.42 -43.82
C GLU A 316 4.69 16.02 -42.96
N PRO A 317 5.69 16.89 -42.71
CA PRO A 317 6.94 16.52 -42.05
C PRO A 317 6.75 16.08 -40.60
N TYR A 318 5.82 16.65 -39.83
CA TYR A 318 5.50 16.21 -38.49
C TYR A 318 5.01 14.76 -38.46
N ARG A 319 4.15 14.39 -39.40
CA ARG A 319 3.62 13.04 -39.48
C ARG A 319 4.69 12.04 -39.95
N ARG A 320 5.59 12.44 -40.85
CA ARG A 320 6.75 11.64 -41.27
C ARG A 320 7.68 11.42 -40.06
N ALA A 321 7.99 12.46 -39.29
CA ALA A 321 8.81 12.37 -38.08
C ALA A 321 8.18 11.41 -37.06
N LEU A 322 6.86 11.53 -36.78
CA LEU A 322 6.13 10.62 -35.88
C LEU A 322 6.08 9.17 -36.40
N SER A 323 6.06 8.96 -37.72
CA SER A 323 6.20 7.60 -38.33
C SER A 323 7.57 7.00 -38.04
N GLY A 324 8.64 7.79 -38.08
CA GLY A 324 9.98 7.37 -37.69
C GLY A 324 10.11 7.07 -36.20
N ILE A 325 9.56 7.94 -35.35
CA ILE A 325 9.50 7.73 -33.90
C ILE A 325 8.75 6.43 -33.57
N TYR A 326 7.63 6.18 -34.24
CA TYR A 326 6.86 4.94 -34.08
C TYR A 326 7.68 3.71 -34.46
N ALA A 327 8.40 3.74 -35.56
CA ALA A 327 9.25 2.64 -36.01
C ALA A 327 10.38 2.33 -35.01
N ARG A 328 11.00 3.36 -34.45
CA ARG A 328 12.02 3.23 -33.39
C ARG A 328 11.43 2.63 -32.11
N LEU A 329 10.23 3.06 -31.69
CA LEU A 329 9.51 2.48 -30.55
C LEU A 329 9.11 1.03 -30.78
N ASP A 330 8.68 0.65 -32.01
CA ASP A 330 8.39 -0.73 -32.37
C ASP A 330 9.64 -1.61 -32.20
N ALA A 331 10.78 -1.13 -32.68
CA ALA A 331 12.05 -1.84 -32.52
C ALA A 331 12.43 -1.97 -31.04
N THR A 332 12.22 -0.90 -30.24
CA THR A 332 12.46 -0.92 -28.78
C THR A 332 11.52 -1.92 -28.09
N PHE A 333 10.23 -1.93 -28.45
CA PHE A 333 9.26 -2.89 -27.90
C PHE A 333 9.69 -4.34 -28.18
N ARG A 334 10.08 -4.64 -29.43
CA ARG A 334 10.54 -6.01 -29.82
C ARG A 334 11.80 -6.42 -29.05
N GLY A 335 12.76 -5.50 -28.90
CA GLY A 335 14.00 -5.77 -28.17
C GLY A 335 13.80 -6.06 -26.70
N ILE A 336 12.87 -5.37 -26.06
CA ILE A 336 12.60 -5.47 -24.62
C ILE A 336 11.56 -6.55 -24.32
N ALA A 337 10.42 -6.55 -25.02
CA ALA A 337 9.32 -7.48 -24.75
C ALA A 337 9.50 -8.86 -25.40
N GLY A 338 10.39 -8.97 -26.39
CA GLY A 338 10.63 -10.22 -27.11
C GLY A 338 9.48 -10.64 -28.05
N ASP A 339 8.52 -9.74 -28.30
CA ASP A 339 7.32 -9.99 -29.10
C ASP A 339 7.02 -8.79 -29.99
N SER A 340 6.04 -8.92 -30.90
CA SER A 340 5.60 -7.85 -31.78
C SER A 340 4.48 -7.06 -31.12
N PRO A 341 4.47 -5.70 -31.24
CA PRO A 341 3.33 -4.92 -30.74
C PRO A 341 2.05 -5.24 -31.55
N PRO A 342 0.86 -4.94 -30.99
CA PRO A 342 -0.42 -5.19 -31.66
C PRO A 342 -0.54 -4.54 -33.04
N ARG A 343 0.16 -3.42 -33.27
CA ARG A 343 0.25 -2.73 -34.56
C ARG A 343 1.72 -2.57 -34.93
N PRO A 344 2.30 -3.51 -35.69
CA PRO A 344 3.69 -3.43 -36.13
C PRO A 344 3.97 -2.22 -37.02
N ALA A 345 5.16 -1.63 -36.88
CA ALA A 345 5.61 -0.53 -37.75
C ALA A 345 5.76 -1.00 -39.21
N ARG A 346 5.47 -0.08 -40.13
CA ARG A 346 5.67 -0.29 -41.58
C ARG A 346 7.07 0.13 -42.01
N LEU A 347 7.70 1.01 -41.27
CA LEU A 347 9.04 1.51 -41.50
C LEU A 347 10.02 0.73 -40.61
N HIS A 348 11.28 0.73 -41.00
CA HIS A 348 12.38 0.23 -40.19
C HIS A 348 12.97 1.39 -39.38
N GLY A 349 13.32 1.16 -38.11
CA GLY A 349 13.99 2.15 -37.26
C GLY A 349 14.86 1.43 -36.23
N ASP A 350 15.97 2.07 -35.86
CA ASP A 350 16.83 1.61 -34.78
C ASP A 350 16.14 1.83 -33.42
N ALA A 351 16.22 0.85 -32.52
CA ALA A 351 15.65 0.95 -31.20
C ALA A 351 16.18 2.18 -30.43
N TYR A 352 15.35 2.78 -29.60
CA TYR A 352 15.82 3.79 -28.64
C TYR A 352 16.70 3.12 -27.58
N ALA A 353 17.90 3.67 -27.36
CA ALA A 353 18.79 3.20 -26.32
C ALA A 353 18.28 3.54 -24.93
N THR A 354 17.67 4.73 -24.78
CA THR A 354 17.17 5.24 -23.49
C THR A 354 15.81 5.92 -23.65
N PRO A 355 15.01 6.00 -22.57
CA PRO A 355 13.78 6.81 -22.56
C PRO A 355 14.04 8.28 -22.86
N GLU A 356 15.23 8.79 -22.51
CA GLU A 356 15.62 10.17 -22.74
C GLU A 356 15.82 10.49 -24.24
N ASP A 357 16.31 9.52 -25.01
CA ASP A 357 16.43 9.69 -26.47
C ASP A 357 15.03 9.79 -27.11
N PHE A 358 14.08 8.96 -26.68
CA PHE A 358 12.70 9.07 -27.13
C PHE A 358 12.07 10.41 -26.70
N ARG A 359 12.28 10.80 -25.42
CA ARG A 359 11.80 12.09 -24.93
C ARG A 359 12.35 13.26 -25.74
N ARG A 360 13.63 13.21 -26.14
CA ARG A 360 14.28 14.25 -26.92
C ARG A 360 13.62 14.45 -28.28
N ASP A 361 13.29 13.39 -29.00
CA ASP A 361 12.58 13.47 -30.27
C ASP A 361 11.18 14.09 -30.10
N LEU A 362 10.46 13.72 -29.04
CA LEU A 362 9.15 14.33 -28.71
C LEU A 362 9.26 15.82 -28.35
N VAL A 363 10.29 16.20 -27.58
CA VAL A 363 10.57 17.60 -27.22
C VAL A 363 10.94 18.43 -28.44
N THR A 364 11.63 17.86 -29.43
CA THR A 364 11.90 18.53 -30.69
C THR A 364 10.61 18.91 -31.42
N ILE A 365 9.63 18.00 -31.47
CA ILE A 365 8.32 18.29 -32.04
C ILE A 365 7.58 19.35 -31.22
N ALA A 366 7.58 19.22 -29.90
CA ALA A 366 6.92 20.18 -29.02
C ALA A 366 7.50 21.58 -29.13
N SER A 367 8.83 21.71 -29.16
CA SER A 367 9.53 23.00 -29.33
C SER A 367 9.19 23.64 -30.66
N ALA A 368 9.06 22.87 -31.73
CA ALA A 368 8.65 23.38 -33.03
C ALA A 368 7.22 23.93 -33.03
N LEU A 369 6.30 23.24 -32.34
CA LEU A 369 4.91 23.66 -32.20
C LEU A 369 4.76 24.89 -31.26
N THR A 370 5.67 25.09 -30.31
CA THR A 370 5.67 26.25 -29.40
C THR A 370 6.29 27.52 -30.01
N SER A 371 7.01 27.38 -31.08
CA SER A 371 7.66 28.53 -31.75
C SER A 371 6.68 29.48 -32.47
N ALA A 372 5.42 29.04 -32.62
CA ALA A 372 4.34 29.83 -33.23
C ALA A 372 3.18 29.99 -32.23
N ASP A 373 2.44 31.09 -32.31
CA ASP A 373 1.18 31.32 -31.58
C ASP A 373 1.26 31.04 -30.07
N GLU A 374 2.30 31.55 -29.41
CA GLU A 374 2.52 31.41 -27.94
C GLU A 374 2.43 29.94 -27.44
N GLY A 375 2.64 28.98 -28.31
CA GLY A 375 2.64 27.54 -27.96
C GLY A 375 1.26 26.92 -27.84
N THR A 376 0.21 27.52 -28.35
CA THR A 376 -1.17 27.00 -28.31
C THR A 376 -1.26 25.58 -28.87
N LEU A 377 -0.52 25.25 -29.94
CA LEU A 377 -0.51 23.92 -30.56
C LEU A 377 0.16 22.82 -29.71
N ALA A 378 1.01 23.18 -28.78
CA ALA A 378 1.74 22.26 -27.92
C ALA A 378 1.21 22.22 -26.48
N SER A 379 0.53 23.30 -26.03
CA SER A 379 0.10 23.42 -24.65
C SER A 379 -1.07 22.48 -24.31
N GLY A 380 -0.95 21.76 -23.18
CA GLY A 380 -2.03 20.94 -22.61
C GLY A 380 -2.48 19.75 -23.45
N GLY A 381 -1.91 19.55 -24.65
CA GLY A 381 -2.30 18.54 -25.61
C GLY A 381 -1.76 17.13 -25.31
N ALA A 382 -2.05 16.20 -26.21
CA ALA A 382 -1.62 14.79 -26.12
C ALA A 382 -0.09 14.65 -26.09
N LEU A 383 0.64 15.49 -26.83
CA LEU A 383 2.10 15.49 -26.87
C LEU A 383 2.71 15.85 -25.51
N GLY A 384 2.24 16.91 -24.85
CA GLY A 384 2.73 17.32 -23.52
C GLY A 384 2.48 16.24 -22.47
N ARG A 385 1.32 15.57 -22.52
CA ARG A 385 1.01 14.43 -21.66
C ARG A 385 1.93 13.24 -21.95
N LEU A 386 2.20 12.92 -23.21
CA LEU A 386 3.12 11.84 -23.58
C LEU A 386 4.54 12.11 -23.07
N ILE A 387 5.07 13.32 -23.26
CA ILE A 387 6.38 13.72 -22.72
C ILE A 387 6.42 13.51 -21.19
N ARG A 388 5.39 13.96 -20.48
CA ARG A 388 5.27 13.75 -19.02
C ARG A 388 5.21 12.28 -18.66
N THR A 389 4.51 11.45 -19.44
CA THR A 389 4.42 10.01 -19.21
C THR A 389 5.79 9.35 -19.35
N VAL A 390 6.57 9.72 -20.36
CA VAL A 390 7.95 9.21 -20.56
C VAL A 390 8.85 9.60 -19.38
N GLU A 391 8.79 10.84 -18.92
CA GLU A 391 9.56 11.35 -17.78
C GLU A 391 9.23 10.61 -16.47
N THR A 392 7.97 10.19 -16.32
CA THR A 392 7.48 9.56 -15.08
C THR A 392 7.71 8.06 -15.06
N PHE A 393 7.49 7.36 -16.18
CA PHE A 393 7.43 5.90 -16.25
C PHE A 393 8.62 5.27 -16.98
N GLY A 394 9.42 6.05 -17.73
CA GLY A 394 10.54 5.51 -18.51
C GLY A 394 10.12 4.39 -19.46
N PHE A 395 10.96 3.38 -19.60
CA PHE A 395 10.65 2.12 -20.31
C PHE A 395 10.30 0.96 -19.36
N HIS A 396 10.38 1.18 -18.04
CA HIS A 396 10.20 0.16 -17.01
C HIS A 396 8.84 0.21 -16.28
N LEU A 397 8.01 1.21 -16.52
CA LEU A 397 6.69 1.47 -15.94
C LEU A 397 6.71 1.83 -14.44
N ALA A 398 7.32 1.03 -13.59
CA ALA A 398 7.49 1.28 -12.15
C ALA A 398 8.81 0.66 -11.68
N THR A 399 9.48 1.32 -10.73
CA THR A 399 10.69 0.78 -10.11
C THR A 399 10.32 -0.44 -9.26
N LEU A 400 11.01 -1.56 -9.50
CA LEU A 400 10.81 -2.80 -8.74
C LEU A 400 11.85 -2.90 -7.63
N ASP A 401 11.40 -3.06 -6.38
CA ASP A 401 12.28 -3.27 -5.24
C ASP A 401 12.62 -4.74 -5.09
N LEU A 402 13.88 -5.06 -4.83
CA LEU A 402 14.29 -6.34 -4.30
C LEU A 402 14.14 -6.35 -2.79
N ARG A 403 13.71 -7.48 -2.21
CA ARG A 403 13.64 -7.66 -0.76
C ARG A 403 13.93 -9.10 -0.36
N GLN A 404 14.72 -9.28 0.71
CA GLN A 404 14.98 -10.57 1.32
C GLN A 404 15.32 -10.41 2.81
N ASN A 405 15.27 -11.51 3.56
CA ASN A 405 15.57 -11.57 5.00
C ASN A 405 17.07 -11.63 5.25
N SER A 406 17.56 -10.93 6.27
CA SER A 406 19.00 -10.93 6.66
C SER A 406 19.53 -12.32 6.97
N ASP A 407 18.74 -13.20 7.60
CA ASP A 407 19.14 -14.59 7.89
C ASP A 407 19.52 -15.38 6.63
N VAL A 408 18.91 -15.06 5.47
CA VAL A 408 19.25 -15.67 4.18
C VAL A 408 20.60 -15.15 3.68
N HIS A 409 20.82 -13.84 3.80
CA HIS A 409 22.09 -13.22 3.38
C HIS A 409 23.26 -13.79 4.18
N GLU A 410 23.13 -13.88 5.51
CA GLU A 410 24.18 -14.46 6.39
C GLU A 410 24.56 -15.88 5.92
N ARG A 411 23.57 -16.75 5.66
CA ARG A 411 23.85 -18.12 5.21
C ARG A 411 24.53 -18.16 3.85
N VAL A 412 24.06 -17.36 2.89
CA VAL A 412 24.61 -17.29 1.52
C VAL A 412 26.04 -16.74 1.57
N ILE A 413 26.29 -15.68 2.30
CA ILE A 413 27.64 -15.10 2.47
C ILE A 413 28.56 -16.09 3.14
N GLY A 414 28.11 -16.77 4.22
CA GLY A 414 28.89 -17.81 4.89
C GLY A 414 29.30 -18.93 3.95
N GLU A 415 28.45 -19.36 3.03
CA GLU A 415 28.77 -20.36 2.00
C GLU A 415 29.76 -19.82 0.98
N LEU A 416 29.61 -18.60 0.49
CA LEU A 416 30.53 -17.98 -0.46
C LEU A 416 31.93 -17.82 0.14
N LEU A 417 32.04 -17.34 1.36
CA LEU A 417 33.31 -17.16 2.07
C LEU A 417 34.04 -18.50 2.32
N ARG A 418 33.28 -19.53 2.67
CA ARG A 418 33.80 -20.91 2.86
C ARG A 418 34.33 -21.47 1.55
N ASN A 419 33.54 -21.36 0.45
CA ASN A 419 33.95 -21.84 -0.87
C ASN A 419 35.17 -21.09 -1.43
N ALA A 420 35.31 -19.80 -1.08
CA ALA A 420 36.49 -18.99 -1.42
C ALA A 420 37.68 -19.24 -0.52
N ALA A 421 37.60 -20.13 0.48
CA ALA A 421 38.59 -20.39 1.53
C ALA A 421 39.03 -19.10 2.29
N VAL A 422 38.13 -18.15 2.45
CA VAL A 422 38.34 -16.88 3.16
C VAL A 422 37.98 -17.03 4.64
N GLU A 423 36.79 -17.56 4.93
CA GLU A 423 36.30 -17.83 6.30
C GLU A 423 35.44 -19.10 6.30
N ALA A 424 35.73 -20.00 7.23
CA ALA A 424 35.03 -21.29 7.32
C ALA A 424 33.77 -21.24 8.21
N ASP A 425 33.77 -20.34 9.22
CA ASP A 425 32.69 -20.22 10.19
C ASP A 425 32.25 -18.75 10.38
N TYR A 426 31.68 -18.17 9.30
CA TYR A 426 31.24 -16.79 9.29
C TYR A 426 30.18 -16.52 10.37
N ALA A 427 29.25 -17.47 10.57
CA ALA A 427 28.18 -17.34 11.58
C ALA A 427 28.70 -17.25 13.02
N GLY A 428 29.84 -17.87 13.30
CA GLY A 428 30.48 -17.83 14.62
C GLY A 428 31.30 -16.57 14.92
N LEU A 429 31.49 -15.67 13.93
CA LEU A 429 32.23 -14.42 14.12
C LEU A 429 31.45 -13.40 14.94
N SER A 430 32.18 -12.57 15.72
CA SER A 430 31.57 -11.37 16.31
C SER A 430 31.23 -10.33 15.24
N GLU A 431 30.31 -9.40 15.55
CA GLU A 431 29.92 -8.34 14.63
C GLU A 431 31.10 -7.53 14.10
N ASP A 432 32.02 -7.13 14.98
CA ASP A 432 33.23 -6.38 14.58
C ASP A 432 34.12 -7.19 13.62
N ALA A 433 34.23 -8.50 13.82
CA ALA A 433 35.00 -9.38 12.93
C ALA A 433 34.30 -9.57 11.59
N ARG A 434 32.95 -9.70 11.56
CA ARG A 434 32.15 -9.73 10.34
C ARG A 434 32.33 -8.45 9.53
N VAL A 435 32.14 -7.30 10.16
CA VAL A 435 32.30 -5.98 9.51
C VAL A 435 33.71 -5.81 8.94
N ALA A 436 34.77 -6.14 9.70
CA ALA A 436 36.15 -6.05 9.23
C ALA A 436 36.39 -6.95 8.00
N LEU A 437 35.92 -8.18 8.03
CA LEU A 437 36.03 -9.14 6.95
C LEU A 437 35.30 -8.65 5.68
N LEU A 438 34.01 -8.24 5.81
CA LEU A 438 33.19 -7.77 4.71
C LEU A 438 33.77 -6.48 4.10
N CYS A 439 34.27 -5.54 4.91
CA CYS A 439 34.97 -4.35 4.42
C CYS A 439 36.23 -4.69 3.63
N SER A 440 36.99 -5.69 4.08
CA SER A 440 38.16 -6.18 3.34
C SER A 440 37.78 -6.75 1.97
N GLU A 441 36.72 -7.55 1.93
CA GLU A 441 36.22 -8.12 0.68
C GLU A 441 35.58 -7.07 -0.26
N LEU A 442 34.94 -6.04 0.27
CA LEU A 442 34.43 -4.91 -0.51
C LEU A 442 35.54 -3.98 -1.00
N GLY A 443 36.75 -4.06 -0.44
CA GLY A 443 37.94 -3.30 -0.85
C GLY A 443 38.54 -3.69 -2.21
N ASN A 444 38.01 -4.74 -2.86
CA ASN A 444 38.49 -5.20 -4.17
C ASN A 444 37.34 -5.69 -5.05
N ASN A 445 37.56 -5.75 -6.39
CA ASN A 445 36.54 -6.18 -7.35
C ASN A 445 36.54 -7.69 -7.63
N ARG A 446 37.41 -8.47 -6.96
CA ARG A 446 37.44 -9.92 -7.16
C ARG A 446 36.17 -10.57 -6.60
N PRO A 447 35.39 -11.34 -7.39
CA PRO A 447 34.28 -12.09 -6.85
C PRO A 447 34.79 -13.22 -5.93
N LEU A 448 33.99 -13.59 -4.93
CA LEU A 448 34.23 -14.75 -4.08
C LEU A 448 33.97 -16.04 -4.85
N MET A 449 33.02 -16.02 -5.75
CA MET A 449 32.63 -17.18 -6.54
C MET A 449 33.56 -17.40 -7.72
N GLY A 450 34.18 -18.60 -7.79
CA GLY A 450 34.97 -19.08 -8.94
C GLY A 450 34.14 -19.97 -9.87
N ALA A 451 34.69 -20.24 -11.04
CA ALA A 451 34.00 -21.11 -12.03
C ALA A 451 33.77 -22.56 -11.54
N ALA A 452 34.53 -23.01 -10.55
CA ALA A 452 34.43 -24.33 -9.96
C ALA A 452 33.71 -24.37 -8.61
N SER A 453 33.11 -23.24 -8.17
CA SER A 453 32.38 -23.18 -6.90
C SER A 453 31.10 -24.01 -6.99
N GLU A 454 30.92 -24.96 -6.10
CA GLU A 454 29.69 -25.73 -5.91
C GLU A 454 28.89 -25.06 -4.79
N LEU A 455 27.70 -24.55 -5.12
CA LEU A 455 26.80 -23.88 -4.22
C LEU A 455 25.53 -24.70 -3.95
N GLY A 456 25.04 -24.62 -2.72
CA GLY A 456 23.74 -25.13 -2.36
C GLY A 456 22.60 -24.44 -3.12
N GLU A 457 21.40 -25.03 -3.03
CA GLU A 457 20.23 -24.55 -3.74
C GLU A 457 19.85 -23.12 -3.37
N GLU A 458 19.89 -22.77 -2.06
CA GLU A 458 19.57 -21.41 -1.57
C GLU A 458 20.52 -20.35 -2.16
N SER A 459 21.82 -20.59 -2.09
CA SER A 459 22.83 -19.65 -2.62
C SER A 459 22.76 -19.52 -4.15
N THR A 460 22.54 -20.63 -4.83
CA THR A 460 22.32 -20.63 -6.29
C THR A 460 21.11 -19.80 -6.68
N HIS A 461 19.98 -19.95 -5.95
CA HIS A 461 18.75 -19.21 -6.16
C HIS A 461 18.95 -17.71 -5.92
N GLU A 462 19.53 -17.32 -4.79
CA GLU A 462 19.74 -15.90 -4.44
C GLU A 462 20.66 -15.20 -5.43
N LEU A 463 21.79 -15.81 -5.81
CA LEU A 463 22.71 -15.25 -6.80
C LEU A 463 22.10 -15.15 -8.21
N ALA A 464 21.22 -16.09 -8.58
CA ALA A 464 20.52 -16.01 -9.87
C ALA A 464 19.64 -14.76 -9.95
N ILE A 465 19.00 -14.36 -8.84
CA ILE A 465 18.17 -13.17 -8.78
C ILE A 465 19.02 -11.89 -8.87
N ILE A 466 20.15 -11.83 -8.18
CA ILE A 466 21.06 -10.67 -8.25
C ILE A 466 21.62 -10.52 -9.68
N ARG A 467 21.97 -11.63 -10.34
CA ARG A 467 22.38 -11.62 -11.75
C ARG A 467 21.26 -11.18 -12.69
N ALA A 468 20.03 -11.62 -12.41
CA ALA A 468 18.86 -11.15 -13.16
C ALA A 468 18.63 -9.64 -12.97
N ALA A 469 18.92 -9.10 -11.80
CA ALA A 469 18.87 -7.65 -11.57
C ALA A 469 19.95 -6.89 -12.36
N ALA A 470 21.18 -7.44 -12.46
CA ALA A 470 22.23 -6.87 -13.31
C ALA A 470 21.79 -6.86 -14.79
N GLN A 471 21.26 -7.96 -15.27
CA GLN A 471 20.72 -8.06 -16.63
C GLN A 471 19.54 -7.12 -16.87
N ALA A 472 18.70 -6.92 -15.85
CA ALA A 472 17.60 -5.97 -15.92
C ALA A 472 18.08 -4.52 -16.11
N HIS A 473 19.18 -4.13 -15.48
CA HIS A 473 19.79 -2.81 -15.69
C HIS A 473 20.28 -2.61 -17.13
N GLU A 474 20.82 -3.66 -17.75
CA GLU A 474 21.22 -3.61 -19.16
C GLU A 474 20.02 -3.50 -20.10
N THR A 475 18.93 -4.20 -19.78
CA THR A 475 17.76 -4.29 -20.67
C THR A 475 16.78 -3.12 -20.50
N PHE A 476 16.47 -2.74 -19.26
CA PHE A 476 15.41 -1.77 -18.92
C PHE A 476 15.97 -0.42 -18.41
N GLY A 477 17.27 -0.33 -18.19
CA GLY A 477 17.93 0.80 -17.54
C GLY A 477 17.99 0.68 -16.01
N SER A 478 18.92 1.41 -15.39
CA SER A 478 19.16 1.35 -13.94
C SER A 478 17.97 1.80 -13.07
N ALA A 479 17.03 2.58 -13.62
CA ALA A 479 15.82 3.01 -12.93
C ALA A 479 14.80 1.87 -12.70
N ALA A 480 14.97 0.72 -13.39
CA ALA A 480 14.06 -0.42 -13.23
C ALA A 480 14.18 -1.08 -11.85
N ILE A 481 15.39 -1.11 -11.26
CA ILE A 481 15.65 -1.63 -9.92
C ILE A 481 16.64 -0.69 -9.23
N THR A 482 16.19 0.09 -8.26
CA THR A 482 17.04 1.07 -7.56
C THR A 482 17.31 0.71 -6.11
N THR A 483 16.56 -0.27 -5.55
CA THR A 483 16.50 -0.50 -4.12
C THR A 483 16.52 -2.00 -3.81
N TYR A 484 17.32 -2.36 -2.80
CA TYR A 484 17.34 -3.69 -2.19
C TYR A 484 17.05 -3.55 -0.69
N ILE A 485 15.92 -4.06 -0.23
CA ILE A 485 15.46 -3.95 1.15
C ILE A 485 15.87 -5.20 1.93
N ILE A 486 16.40 -5.02 3.13
CA ILE A 486 16.78 -6.09 4.04
C ILE A 486 15.74 -6.17 5.15
N SER A 487 14.91 -7.22 5.16
CA SER A 487 14.00 -7.51 6.27
C SER A 487 14.79 -7.98 7.48
N LYS A 488 14.36 -7.57 8.69
CA LYS A 488 15.01 -7.87 9.97
C LYS A 488 16.48 -7.42 10.02
N THR A 489 16.76 -6.21 9.66
CA THR A 489 18.09 -5.65 9.85
C THR A 489 18.34 -5.42 11.34
N THR A 490 19.38 -6.04 11.89
CA THR A 490 19.78 -5.98 13.30
C THR A 490 21.19 -5.46 13.50
N SER A 491 22.01 -5.44 12.42
CA SER A 491 23.42 -5.12 12.50
C SER A 491 23.94 -4.41 11.24
N LEU A 492 25.16 -3.87 11.30
CA LEU A 492 25.84 -3.27 10.16
C LEU A 492 26.25 -4.34 9.12
N SER A 493 26.65 -5.54 9.60
CA SER A 493 27.02 -6.64 8.69
C SER A 493 25.91 -7.01 7.74
N ASP A 494 24.61 -6.95 8.15
CA ASP A 494 23.46 -7.22 7.28
C ASP A 494 23.45 -6.35 6.00
N LEU A 495 23.85 -5.06 6.14
CA LEU A 495 23.93 -4.16 4.98
C LEU A 495 25.14 -4.51 4.09
N LEU A 496 26.29 -4.82 4.70
CA LEU A 496 27.52 -5.13 3.96
C LEU A 496 27.42 -6.46 3.21
N GLU A 497 26.74 -7.44 3.76
CA GLU A 497 26.44 -8.73 3.13
C GLU A 497 25.73 -8.54 1.79
N VAL A 498 24.74 -7.64 1.72
CA VAL A 498 24.05 -7.36 0.46
C VAL A 498 24.98 -6.66 -0.54
N TYR A 499 25.89 -5.77 -0.10
CA TYR A 499 26.88 -5.21 -1.01
C TYR A 499 27.85 -6.25 -1.56
N ILE A 500 28.21 -7.30 -0.78
CA ILE A 500 28.96 -8.46 -1.30
C ILE A 500 28.15 -9.20 -2.37
N LEU A 501 26.85 -9.45 -2.12
CA LEU A 501 25.99 -10.08 -3.14
C LEU A 501 25.91 -9.25 -4.42
N LEU A 502 25.79 -7.93 -4.31
CA LEU A 502 25.82 -7.02 -5.46
C LEU A 502 27.17 -7.05 -6.18
N LYS A 503 28.28 -7.21 -5.46
CA LYS A 503 29.62 -7.37 -6.03
C LYS A 503 29.72 -8.66 -6.89
N GLU A 504 29.16 -9.77 -6.43
CA GLU A 504 29.13 -11.04 -7.16
C GLU A 504 28.45 -10.95 -8.52
N ALA A 505 27.56 -9.99 -8.73
CA ALA A 505 26.88 -9.74 -10.01
C ALA A 505 27.39 -8.49 -10.76
N GLY A 506 28.48 -7.87 -10.30
CA GLY A 506 29.03 -6.66 -10.91
C GLY A 506 28.24 -5.37 -10.67
N LEU A 507 27.24 -5.42 -9.77
CA LEU A 507 26.41 -4.26 -9.35
C LEU A 507 27.06 -3.43 -8.23
N TYR A 508 28.11 -3.92 -7.58
CA TYR A 508 29.03 -3.14 -6.77
C TYR A 508 30.42 -3.27 -7.33
N ARG A 509 31.11 -2.16 -7.50
CA ARG A 509 32.48 -2.10 -8.00
C ARG A 509 33.25 -0.91 -7.46
N ILE A 510 34.55 -1.03 -7.40
CA ILE A 510 35.47 0.08 -7.14
C ILE A 510 36.15 0.45 -8.44
N SER A 511 36.10 1.74 -8.81
CA SER A 511 36.79 2.30 -9.97
C SER A 511 38.28 2.33 -9.75
N SER A 512 39.07 2.59 -10.81
CA SER A 512 40.53 2.67 -10.75
C SER A 512 41.04 3.79 -9.83
N ASP A 513 40.23 4.80 -9.56
CA ASP A 513 40.51 5.90 -8.64
C ASP A 513 40.09 5.60 -7.17
N GLY A 514 39.61 4.40 -6.89
CA GLY A 514 39.15 3.99 -5.55
C GLY A 514 37.70 4.38 -5.24
N THR A 515 36.96 4.96 -6.17
CA THR A 515 35.57 5.39 -5.95
C THR A 515 34.61 4.18 -6.02
N PRO A 516 33.79 3.92 -4.98
CA PRO A 516 32.80 2.86 -5.01
C PRO A 516 31.55 3.26 -5.86
N HIS A 517 31.05 2.30 -6.61
CA HIS A 517 29.82 2.45 -7.41
C HIS A 517 28.85 1.31 -7.12
N ALA A 518 27.60 1.66 -6.83
CA ALA A 518 26.51 0.71 -6.70
C ALA A 518 25.22 1.37 -7.17
N PRO A 519 24.63 0.96 -8.31
CA PRO A 519 23.38 1.56 -8.81
C PRO A 519 22.17 1.17 -7.96
N ILE A 520 22.25 0.08 -7.20
CA ILE A 520 21.21 -0.35 -6.27
C ILE A 520 21.57 0.12 -4.87
N MET A 521 20.64 0.81 -4.21
CA MET A 521 20.77 1.24 -2.82
C MET A 521 20.32 0.12 -1.89
N VAL A 522 21.17 -0.23 -0.93
CA VAL A 522 20.82 -1.15 0.14
C VAL A 522 20.07 -0.40 1.22
N VAL A 523 18.89 -0.89 1.59
CA VAL A 523 17.96 -0.24 2.50
C VAL A 523 17.68 -1.15 3.69
N PRO A 524 18.10 -0.79 4.90
CA PRO A 524 17.75 -1.55 6.09
C PRO A 524 16.27 -1.36 6.43
N LEU A 525 15.59 -2.45 6.84
CA LEU A 525 14.26 -2.40 7.43
C LEU A 525 14.37 -2.79 8.92
N PHE A 526 14.05 -1.85 9.79
CA PHE A 526 13.99 -2.05 11.24
C PHE A 526 12.56 -2.38 11.64
N GLU A 527 12.32 -3.59 12.16
CA GLU A 527 10.99 -4.18 12.30
C GLU A 527 10.48 -4.25 13.74
N THR A 528 11.33 -4.63 14.70
CA THR A 528 10.95 -4.74 16.11
C THR A 528 11.18 -3.44 16.87
N ILE A 529 10.68 -3.34 18.11
CA ILE A 529 10.97 -2.19 18.98
C ILE A 529 12.47 -2.05 19.21
N GLY A 530 13.18 -3.17 19.48
CA GLY A 530 14.64 -3.18 19.67
C GLY A 530 15.40 -2.76 18.42
N ASP A 531 14.96 -3.18 17.22
CA ASP A 531 15.61 -2.77 15.96
C ASP A 531 15.45 -1.25 15.73
N LEU A 532 14.27 -0.70 16.02
CA LEU A 532 14.01 0.75 15.92
C LEU A 532 14.91 1.55 16.88
N GLU A 533 15.17 1.03 18.08
CA GLU A 533 16.09 1.66 19.05
C GLU A 533 17.55 1.59 18.59
N ALA A 534 17.95 0.50 17.92
CA ALA A 534 19.32 0.30 17.41
C ALA A 534 19.60 1.06 16.10
N ALA A 535 18.56 1.42 15.32
CA ALA A 535 18.68 1.99 13.98
C ALA A 535 19.64 3.19 13.87
N PRO A 536 19.62 4.19 14.79
CA PRO A 536 20.54 5.33 14.71
C PRO A 536 22.01 4.93 14.84
N ALA A 537 22.32 3.97 15.72
CA ALA A 537 23.69 3.49 15.93
C ALA A 537 24.20 2.71 14.71
N ILE A 538 23.37 1.86 14.12
CA ILE A 538 23.70 1.10 12.92
C ILE A 538 23.95 2.05 11.73
N MET A 539 23.10 3.05 11.54
CA MET A 539 23.29 4.02 10.46
C MET A 539 24.50 4.93 10.68
N ALA A 540 24.80 5.31 11.92
CA ALA A 540 26.03 6.04 12.24
C ALA A 540 27.28 5.21 11.91
N ALA A 541 27.30 3.93 12.26
CA ALA A 541 28.39 3.01 11.92
C ALA A 541 28.49 2.81 10.39
N PHE A 542 27.37 2.72 9.67
CA PHE A 542 27.33 2.65 8.20
C PHE A 542 28.01 3.88 7.56
N PHE A 543 27.67 5.10 8.00
CA PHE A 543 28.29 6.33 7.48
C PHE A 543 29.73 6.53 7.96
N ALA A 544 30.17 5.88 9.02
CA ALA A 544 31.56 5.90 9.43
C ALA A 544 32.48 5.11 8.47
N LEU A 545 31.92 4.20 7.65
CA LEU A 545 32.67 3.47 6.64
C LEU A 545 32.87 4.35 5.38
N PRO A 546 34.12 4.67 4.97
CA PRO A 546 34.38 5.60 3.87
C PRO A 546 33.71 5.24 2.56
N ALA A 547 33.70 3.94 2.19
CA ALA A 547 33.07 3.48 0.97
C ALA A 547 31.54 3.65 1.00
N MET A 548 30.88 3.35 2.12
CA MET A 548 29.43 3.47 2.27
C MET A 548 29.00 4.93 2.31
N HIS A 549 29.76 5.77 3.00
CA HIS A 549 29.55 7.21 3.01
C HIS A 549 29.69 7.81 1.60
N ALA A 550 30.72 7.41 0.85
CA ALA A 550 30.92 7.89 -0.53
C ALA A 550 29.73 7.51 -1.44
N LEU A 551 29.21 6.28 -1.33
CA LEU A 551 28.01 5.84 -2.06
C LEU A 551 26.78 6.69 -1.70
N ALA A 552 26.53 6.93 -0.42
CA ALA A 552 25.39 7.72 0.03
C ALA A 552 25.50 9.18 -0.41
N ARG A 553 26.70 9.78 -0.32
CA ARG A 553 26.99 11.13 -0.81
C ARG A 553 26.82 11.28 -2.32
N ALA A 554 27.29 10.30 -3.09
CA ALA A 554 27.14 10.32 -4.56
C ALA A 554 25.66 10.28 -5.00
N ARG A 555 24.80 9.58 -4.24
CA ARG A 555 23.35 9.58 -4.46
C ARG A 555 22.65 10.82 -3.93
N GLY A 556 23.25 11.55 -3.00
CA GLY A 556 22.64 12.67 -2.29
C GLY A 556 21.67 12.27 -1.18
N HIS A 557 21.28 11.01 -1.10
CA HIS A 557 20.34 10.49 -0.09
C HIS A 557 20.61 9.02 0.25
N GLN A 558 20.11 8.61 1.42
CA GLN A 558 20.04 7.20 1.83
C GLN A 558 18.66 6.93 2.43
N GLU A 559 18.10 5.78 2.08
CA GLU A 559 16.80 5.35 2.56
C GLU A 559 16.93 4.43 3.76
N VAL A 560 16.01 4.55 4.71
CA VAL A 560 15.79 3.63 5.83
C VAL A 560 14.32 3.27 5.85
N MET A 561 14.01 1.99 5.90
CA MET A 561 12.65 1.51 6.04
C MET A 561 12.33 1.23 7.51
N ILE A 562 11.16 1.69 7.95
CA ILE A 562 10.65 1.51 9.31
C ILE A 562 9.37 0.66 9.28
N GLY A 563 9.36 -0.41 10.11
CA GLY A 563 8.34 -1.45 10.10
C GLY A 563 7.24 -1.18 11.11
N TYR A 564 6.00 -1.03 10.62
CA TYR A 564 4.80 -0.76 11.44
C TYR A 564 4.13 -2.04 11.94
N SER A 565 4.08 -3.08 11.11
CA SER A 565 3.29 -4.28 11.41
C SER A 565 3.96 -5.17 12.44
N ASP A 566 5.26 -5.42 12.30
CA ASP A 566 6.01 -6.28 13.20
C ASP A 566 6.27 -5.59 14.54
N SER A 567 6.57 -4.29 14.57
CA SER A 567 6.67 -3.52 15.81
C SER A 567 5.33 -3.45 16.57
N ASN A 568 4.20 -3.35 15.85
CA ASN A 568 2.88 -3.42 16.47
C ASN A 568 2.58 -4.82 17.04
N LYS A 569 2.98 -5.89 16.35
CA LYS A 569 2.87 -7.26 16.88
C LYS A 569 3.74 -7.44 18.13
N ASP A 570 4.94 -6.86 18.14
CA ASP A 570 5.91 -6.97 19.25
C ASP A 570 5.48 -6.19 20.50
N GLY A 571 5.04 -4.93 20.35
CA GLY A 571 4.80 -4.02 21.47
C GLY A 571 3.43 -3.41 21.61
N GLY A 572 2.49 -3.72 20.70
CA GLY A 572 1.18 -3.06 20.62
C GLY A 572 1.25 -1.68 19.95
N TYR A 573 0.09 -1.11 19.66
CA TYR A 573 -0.01 0.07 18.79
C TYR A 573 0.67 1.33 19.34
N LEU A 574 0.41 1.65 20.62
CA LEU A 574 0.93 2.88 21.24
C LEU A 574 2.47 2.87 21.25
N THR A 575 3.06 1.76 21.70
CA THR A 575 4.51 1.58 21.78
C THR A 575 5.16 1.57 20.40
N SER A 576 4.58 0.83 19.45
CA SER A 576 5.05 0.80 18.06
C SER A 576 5.10 2.20 17.44
N THR A 577 3.98 2.95 17.55
CA THR A 577 3.90 4.28 16.96
C THR A 577 4.88 5.26 17.60
N TRP A 578 5.08 5.15 18.93
CA TRP A 578 6.07 5.96 19.63
C TRP A 578 7.50 5.57 19.26
N GLY A 579 7.82 4.28 19.19
CA GLY A 579 9.13 3.79 18.75
C GLY A 579 9.50 4.27 17.35
N LEU A 580 8.55 4.24 16.40
CA LEU A 580 8.72 4.79 15.05
C LEU A 580 9.04 6.30 15.06
N GLN A 581 8.33 7.06 15.90
CA GLN A 581 8.55 8.49 16.08
C GLN A 581 9.94 8.78 16.64
N GLN A 582 10.35 8.05 17.67
CA GLN A 582 11.66 8.19 18.30
C GLN A 582 12.80 7.80 17.37
N ALA A 583 12.66 6.68 16.64
CA ALA A 583 13.65 6.26 15.65
C ALA A 583 13.82 7.31 14.54
N SER A 584 12.73 7.86 14.04
CA SER A 584 12.77 8.91 13.01
C SER A 584 13.49 10.18 13.50
N LEU A 585 13.21 10.61 14.75
CA LEU A 585 13.86 11.75 15.38
C LEU A 585 15.35 11.50 15.63
N ALA A 586 15.73 10.31 16.09
CA ALA A 586 17.11 9.96 16.39
C ALA A 586 17.98 9.73 15.14
N LEU A 587 17.36 9.29 14.03
CA LEU A 587 18.05 9.15 12.73
C LEU A 587 18.39 10.51 12.10
N ALA A 588 17.54 11.52 12.22
CA ALA A 588 17.72 12.82 11.56
C ALA A 588 19.11 13.47 11.83
N PRO A 589 19.60 13.59 13.08
CA PRO A 589 20.93 14.15 13.33
C PRO A 589 22.07 13.27 12.79
N VAL A 590 21.92 11.95 12.72
CA VAL A 590 22.91 11.04 12.14
C VAL A 590 23.09 11.33 10.64
N PHE A 591 22.00 11.49 9.92
CA PHE A 591 22.02 11.84 8.50
C PHE A 591 22.55 13.25 8.26
N ALA A 592 22.15 14.21 9.08
CA ALA A 592 22.66 15.57 9.01
C ALA A 592 24.18 15.62 9.23
N ALA A 593 24.72 14.89 10.21
CA ALA A 593 26.15 14.78 10.45
C ALA A 593 26.90 14.15 9.26
N ALA A 594 26.29 13.19 8.58
CA ALA A 594 26.85 12.59 7.36
C ALA A 594 26.72 13.48 6.11
N GLY A 595 25.95 14.56 6.17
CA GLY A 595 25.63 15.41 4.99
C GLY A 595 24.90 14.67 3.89
N VAL A 596 23.99 13.76 4.27
CA VAL A 596 23.18 12.90 3.40
C VAL A 596 21.72 13.15 3.70
N THR A 597 20.90 13.35 2.67
CA THR A 597 19.44 13.52 2.85
C THR A 597 18.80 12.19 3.32
N MET A 598 18.07 12.24 4.42
CA MET A 598 17.30 11.10 4.90
C MET A 598 16.03 10.92 4.08
N GLN A 599 15.76 9.70 3.65
CA GLN A 599 14.49 9.30 3.09
C GLN A 599 13.90 8.15 3.92
N LEU A 600 12.75 8.38 4.52
CA LEU A 600 12.05 7.31 5.24
C LEU A 600 11.11 6.55 4.30
N PHE A 601 11.19 5.23 4.38
CA PHE A 601 10.25 4.32 3.74
C PHE A 601 9.31 3.75 4.82
N HIS A 602 8.09 4.21 4.80
CA HIS A 602 7.07 3.82 5.75
C HIS A 602 6.40 2.51 5.32
N GLY A 603 6.77 1.42 5.97
CA GLY A 603 6.12 0.13 5.84
C GLY A 603 4.74 0.12 6.51
N ARG A 604 3.86 1.06 6.16
CA ARG A 604 2.54 1.20 6.79
C ARG A 604 1.73 -0.06 6.61
N GLY A 605 1.46 -0.72 7.72
CA GLY A 605 0.72 -1.97 7.80
C GLY A 605 -0.16 -2.06 9.03
N GLY A 606 -1.10 -3.02 9.02
CA GLY A 606 -2.02 -3.29 10.13
C GLY A 606 -3.29 -2.43 10.14
N ALA A 607 -4.32 -2.90 10.86
CA ALA A 607 -5.65 -2.30 10.93
C ALA A 607 -5.63 -0.80 11.29
N VAL A 608 -4.69 -0.39 12.11
CA VAL A 608 -4.60 0.98 12.63
C VAL A 608 -3.96 1.94 11.64
N GLY A 609 -3.00 1.48 10.85
CA GLY A 609 -2.35 2.32 9.81
C GLY A 609 -3.14 2.41 8.50
N ARG A 610 -4.10 1.50 8.28
CA ARG A 610 -4.87 1.35 7.04
C ARG A 610 -6.35 1.64 7.18
N GLY A 611 -6.88 1.57 8.38
CA GLY A 611 -8.32 1.47 8.67
C GLY A 611 -9.14 2.75 8.52
N GLY A 612 -8.67 3.77 7.81
CA GLY A 612 -9.41 5.01 7.57
C GLY A 612 -8.74 6.27 8.10
N GLY A 613 -7.56 6.17 8.74
CA GLY A 613 -6.76 7.34 9.06
C GLY A 613 -6.31 8.06 7.78
N SER A 614 -6.43 9.38 7.73
CA SER A 614 -6.03 10.21 6.60
C SER A 614 -4.54 10.04 6.32
N ALA A 615 -4.16 9.72 5.05
CA ALA A 615 -2.76 9.74 4.64
C ALA A 615 -2.14 11.12 4.86
N PHE A 616 -2.92 12.18 4.68
CA PHE A 616 -2.55 13.56 4.95
C PHE A 616 -2.15 13.75 6.43
N GLY A 617 -3.04 13.40 7.35
CA GLY A 617 -2.78 13.53 8.79
C GLY A 617 -1.56 12.71 9.25
N ALA A 618 -1.39 11.52 8.70
CA ALA A 618 -0.26 10.65 9.06
C ALA A 618 1.10 11.17 8.56
N ILE A 619 1.15 11.86 7.41
CA ILE A 619 2.37 12.51 6.90
C ILE A 619 2.63 13.80 7.71
N GLN A 620 1.58 14.56 8.03
CA GLN A 620 1.67 15.76 8.87
C GLN A 620 2.10 15.46 10.31
N ALA A 621 1.80 14.28 10.83
CA ALA A 621 2.18 13.82 12.16
C ALA A 621 3.66 13.37 12.24
N GLN A 622 4.38 13.28 11.11
CA GLN A 622 5.81 12.94 11.12
C GLN A 622 6.62 14.07 11.78
N PRO A 623 7.71 13.73 12.48
CA PRO A 623 8.59 14.74 13.08
C PRO A 623 9.10 15.71 12.02
N ARG A 624 9.17 16.99 12.36
CA ARG A 624 9.74 17.98 11.44
C ARG A 624 11.21 17.66 11.12
N GLY A 625 11.58 17.88 9.87
CA GLY A 625 12.91 17.55 9.36
C GLY A 625 13.13 16.08 8.97
N THR A 626 12.09 15.22 9.04
CA THR A 626 12.21 13.82 8.63
C THR A 626 11.59 13.51 7.25
N VAL A 627 10.78 14.42 6.70
CA VAL A 627 10.13 14.23 5.39
C VAL A 627 10.94 14.85 4.25
N ASN A 628 11.39 16.09 4.38
CA ASN A 628 12.31 16.80 3.45
C ASN A 628 12.00 16.61 1.95
N GLY A 629 10.73 16.72 1.55
CA GLY A 629 10.28 16.50 0.18
C GLY A 629 10.32 15.03 -0.29
N ARG A 630 10.81 14.11 0.53
CA ARG A 630 11.04 12.72 0.13
C ARG A 630 10.32 11.75 1.06
N ILE A 631 9.52 10.88 0.47
CA ILE A 631 8.80 9.86 1.24
C ILE A 631 8.48 8.65 0.36
N ARG A 632 8.64 7.45 0.90
CA ARG A 632 8.12 6.20 0.32
C ARG A 632 7.12 5.57 1.26
N ILE A 633 6.03 5.04 0.70
CA ILE A 633 4.94 4.46 1.48
C ILE A 633 4.48 3.17 0.81
N THR A 634 4.40 2.06 1.56
CA THR A 634 3.76 0.84 1.06
C THR A 634 2.26 1.04 0.94
N GLU A 635 1.70 0.65 -0.21
CA GLU A 635 0.26 0.54 -0.45
C GLU A 635 -0.09 -0.93 -0.65
N GLN A 636 -0.99 -1.46 0.17
CA GLN A 636 -1.34 -2.88 0.13
C GLN A 636 -2.65 -3.11 -0.62
N GLY A 637 -2.92 -4.35 -1.01
CA GLY A 637 -3.94 -4.72 -1.98
C GLY A 637 -5.32 -4.13 -1.78
N GLU A 638 -5.88 -4.16 -0.57
CA GLU A 638 -7.18 -3.54 -0.26
C GLU A 638 -7.14 -2.01 -0.30
N VAL A 639 -6.01 -1.42 0.11
CA VAL A 639 -5.78 0.04 0.04
C VAL A 639 -5.62 0.48 -1.41
N ILE A 640 -4.91 -0.29 -2.24
CA ILE A 640 -4.79 -0.04 -3.68
C ILE A 640 -6.18 0.01 -4.31
N ALA A 641 -7.04 -0.95 -4.02
CA ALA A 641 -8.39 -1.00 -4.56
C ALA A 641 -9.27 0.18 -4.12
N ALA A 642 -9.10 0.68 -2.91
CA ALA A 642 -9.84 1.83 -2.38
C ALA A 642 -9.33 3.17 -2.92
N LYS A 643 -8.00 3.39 -2.86
CA LYS A 643 -7.37 4.66 -3.25
C LYS A 643 -7.20 4.82 -4.77
N TYR A 644 -6.91 3.71 -5.47
CA TYR A 644 -6.51 3.72 -6.87
C TYR A 644 -7.43 2.88 -7.76
N GLY A 645 -8.64 2.57 -7.29
CA GLY A 645 -9.62 1.79 -8.06
C GLY A 645 -10.20 2.54 -9.26
N THR A 646 -10.12 3.87 -9.30
CA THR A 646 -10.52 4.74 -10.41
C THR A 646 -9.52 5.87 -10.59
N VAL A 647 -9.48 6.46 -11.80
CA VAL A 647 -8.61 7.60 -12.12
C VAL A 647 -8.85 8.77 -11.16
N ASP A 648 -10.11 9.09 -10.87
CA ASP A 648 -10.46 10.24 -10.03
C ASP A 648 -10.00 10.04 -8.57
N ASN A 649 -10.18 8.81 -8.02
CA ASN A 649 -9.68 8.48 -6.70
C ASN A 649 -8.15 8.50 -6.65
N ALA A 650 -7.49 8.00 -7.70
CA ALA A 650 -6.03 8.05 -7.79
C ALA A 650 -5.52 9.49 -7.80
N VAL A 651 -6.10 10.35 -8.63
CA VAL A 651 -5.77 11.78 -8.68
C VAL A 651 -5.92 12.42 -7.30
N ALA A 652 -7.05 12.20 -6.62
CA ALA A 652 -7.32 12.76 -5.31
C ALA A 652 -6.30 12.30 -4.24
N ASN A 653 -6.04 10.99 -4.17
CA ASN A 653 -5.14 10.43 -3.16
C ASN A 653 -3.67 10.82 -3.41
N LEU A 654 -3.22 10.80 -4.66
CA LEU A 654 -1.84 11.18 -5.03
C LEU A 654 -1.60 12.67 -4.76
N GLU A 655 -2.58 13.52 -5.05
CA GLU A 655 -2.51 14.94 -4.72
C GLU A 655 -2.41 15.18 -3.22
N THR A 656 -3.24 14.49 -2.44
CA THR A 656 -3.21 14.54 -0.97
C THR A 656 -1.84 14.17 -0.40
N ILE A 657 -1.20 13.11 -0.92
CA ILE A 657 0.15 12.71 -0.50
C ILE A 657 1.18 13.79 -0.86
N ALA A 658 1.09 14.36 -2.07
CA ALA A 658 2.01 15.42 -2.52
C ALA A 658 1.87 16.68 -1.67
N ALA A 659 0.64 17.14 -1.43
CA ALA A 659 0.35 18.30 -0.58
C ALA A 659 0.82 18.10 0.86
N ALA A 660 0.53 16.93 1.46
CA ALA A 660 0.98 16.60 2.80
C ALA A 660 2.51 16.57 2.92
N THR A 661 3.20 16.01 1.93
CA THR A 661 4.67 15.97 1.89
C THR A 661 5.26 17.37 1.82
N LEU A 662 4.70 18.23 0.98
CA LEU A 662 5.14 19.62 0.85
C LEU A 662 4.98 20.38 2.17
N LEU A 663 3.81 20.30 2.79
CA LEU A 663 3.52 20.96 4.07
C LEU A 663 4.38 20.40 5.21
N ALA A 664 4.50 19.07 5.34
CA ALA A 664 5.33 18.45 6.37
C ALA A 664 6.82 18.84 6.26
N SER A 665 7.28 19.19 5.05
CA SER A 665 8.67 19.59 4.80
C SER A 665 8.94 21.05 5.12
N LEU A 666 7.98 21.96 4.88
CA LEU A 666 8.22 23.41 4.89
C LEU A 666 7.49 24.16 6.01
N GLU A 667 6.39 23.60 6.55
CA GLU A 667 5.69 24.26 7.67
C GLU A 667 6.55 24.24 8.94
N PRO A 668 6.57 25.33 9.70
CA PRO A 668 7.18 25.35 11.02
C PRO A 668 6.49 24.32 11.95
N ASP A 669 7.24 23.87 12.95
CA ASP A 669 6.67 22.96 13.96
C ASP A 669 5.57 23.72 14.75
N PRO A 670 4.34 23.22 14.76
CA PRO A 670 3.27 23.86 15.52
C PRO A 670 3.47 23.75 17.04
N LEU A 671 4.37 22.84 17.49
CA LEU A 671 4.57 22.56 18.91
C LEU A 671 5.78 23.34 19.45
N PRO A 672 5.61 24.17 20.50
CA PRO A 672 6.73 24.84 21.16
C PRO A 672 7.73 23.81 21.71
N ALA A 673 9.03 24.09 21.62
CA ALA A 673 10.09 23.18 22.03
C ALA A 673 9.99 22.70 23.50
N ALA A 674 9.49 23.56 24.41
CA ALA A 674 9.26 23.21 25.80
C ALA A 674 8.14 22.16 25.96
N ASP A 675 7.05 22.31 25.20
CA ASP A 675 5.94 21.36 25.19
C ASP A 675 6.35 20.06 24.48
N ALA A 676 7.10 20.13 23.39
CA ALA A 676 7.63 18.95 22.70
C ALA A 676 8.45 18.06 23.66
N LYS A 677 9.33 18.65 24.44
CA LYS A 677 10.13 17.91 25.45
C LYS A 677 9.27 17.32 26.57
N ARG A 678 8.27 18.05 27.04
CA ARG A 678 7.36 17.61 28.10
C ARG A 678 6.44 16.47 27.62
N PHE A 679 5.92 16.59 26.40
CA PHE A 679 5.07 15.60 25.77
C PHE A 679 5.86 14.32 25.44
N ALA A 680 7.12 14.45 24.98
CA ALA A 680 7.99 13.30 24.76
C ALA A 680 8.28 12.52 26.03
N ALA A 681 8.51 13.21 27.16
CA ALA A 681 8.70 12.56 28.46
C ALA A 681 7.44 11.79 28.90
N ALA A 682 6.27 12.39 28.74
CA ALA A 682 4.99 11.72 29.02
C ALA A 682 4.77 10.49 28.12
N MET A 683 5.09 10.59 26.82
CA MET A 683 4.96 9.46 25.88
C MET A 683 5.93 8.33 26.21
N ASN A 684 7.13 8.60 26.71
CA ASN A 684 8.04 7.56 27.17
C ASN A 684 7.42 6.72 28.30
N GLU A 685 6.79 7.38 29.28
CA GLU A 685 6.11 6.71 30.39
C GLU A 685 4.87 5.93 29.93
N LEU A 686 4.04 6.57 29.10
CA LEU A 686 2.86 5.93 28.50
C LEU A 686 3.24 4.70 27.66
N SER A 687 4.27 4.82 26.84
CA SER A 687 4.76 3.74 25.99
C SER A 687 5.32 2.57 26.82
N ALA A 688 6.13 2.83 27.83
CA ALA A 688 6.68 1.79 28.69
C ALA A 688 5.56 1.01 29.42
N THR A 689 4.57 1.72 29.96
CA THR A 689 3.41 1.09 30.63
C THR A 689 2.56 0.28 29.66
N ALA A 690 2.31 0.80 28.46
CA ALA A 690 1.56 0.10 27.41
C ALA A 690 2.29 -1.16 26.94
N PHE A 691 3.59 -1.06 26.73
CA PHE A 691 4.46 -2.19 26.35
C PHE A 691 4.42 -3.31 27.39
N ALA A 692 4.63 -2.98 28.65
CA ALA A 692 4.58 -3.96 29.74
C ALA A 692 3.21 -4.65 29.83
N ALA A 693 2.11 -3.91 29.69
CA ALA A 693 0.76 -4.47 29.70
C ALA A 693 0.51 -5.41 28.50
N TYR A 694 0.92 -5.01 27.29
CA TYR A 694 0.77 -5.80 26.07
C TYR A 694 1.62 -7.09 26.14
N ARG A 695 2.91 -6.98 26.49
CA ARG A 695 3.82 -8.14 26.61
C ARG A 695 3.31 -9.15 27.63
N ARG A 696 2.85 -8.68 28.78
CA ARG A 696 2.29 -9.53 29.82
C ARG A 696 1.12 -10.38 29.31
N LEU A 697 0.17 -9.78 28.59
CA LEU A 697 -0.97 -10.53 28.04
C LEU A 697 -0.54 -11.50 26.94
N VAL A 698 0.19 -10.99 25.93
CA VAL A 698 0.40 -11.71 24.66
C VAL A 698 1.51 -12.75 24.76
N TYR A 699 2.61 -12.43 25.48
CA TYR A 699 3.83 -13.23 25.47
C TYR A 699 4.13 -13.93 26.81
N GLU A 700 3.64 -13.38 27.92
CA GLU A 700 3.99 -13.88 29.26
C GLU A 700 2.82 -14.65 29.93
N THR A 701 1.58 -14.54 29.41
CA THR A 701 0.43 -15.25 29.99
C THR A 701 0.33 -16.67 29.44
N ASP A 702 0.40 -17.64 30.35
CA ASP A 702 0.25 -19.06 30.01
C ASP A 702 -1.09 -19.31 29.32
N GLY A 703 -1.04 -20.11 28.25
CA GLY A 703 -2.23 -20.48 27.48
C GLY A 703 -2.72 -19.44 26.48
N PHE A 704 -2.14 -18.23 26.42
CA PHE A 704 -2.59 -17.19 25.49
C PHE A 704 -2.50 -17.64 24.04
N THR A 705 -1.44 -18.33 23.63
CA THR A 705 -1.30 -18.87 22.26
C THR A 705 -2.43 -19.85 21.93
N THR A 706 -2.80 -20.73 22.85
CA THR A 706 -3.92 -21.68 22.69
C THR A 706 -5.24 -20.94 22.57
N PHE A 707 -5.48 -19.96 23.47
CA PHE A 707 -6.66 -19.11 23.43
C PHE A 707 -6.79 -18.39 22.08
N PHE A 708 -5.73 -17.71 21.63
CA PHE A 708 -5.70 -17.00 20.35
C PHE A 708 -6.05 -17.92 19.17
N ARG A 709 -5.42 -19.09 19.11
CA ARG A 709 -5.61 -20.03 18.00
C ARG A 709 -6.99 -20.66 17.98
N GLN A 710 -7.62 -20.82 19.13
CA GLN A 710 -8.96 -21.40 19.22
C GLN A 710 -10.05 -20.34 19.09
N MET A 711 -9.85 -19.14 19.65
CA MET A 711 -10.80 -18.04 19.58
C MET A 711 -10.91 -17.46 18.16
N THR A 712 -9.79 -17.35 17.46
CA THR A 712 -9.76 -16.66 16.17
C THR A 712 -9.71 -17.64 14.99
N PRO A 713 -10.06 -17.21 13.77
CA PRO A 713 -9.97 -18.04 12.58
C PRO A 713 -8.55 -18.11 11.98
N ILE A 714 -7.49 -18.05 12.80
CA ILE A 714 -6.10 -18.04 12.30
C ILE A 714 -5.76 -19.29 11.48
N SER A 715 -6.25 -20.45 11.89
CA SER A 715 -6.04 -21.72 11.17
C SER A 715 -6.75 -21.72 9.82
N GLU A 716 -7.95 -21.18 9.78
CA GLU A 716 -8.77 -21.08 8.58
C GLU A 716 -8.24 -19.99 7.63
N ILE A 717 -7.69 -18.91 8.17
CA ILE A 717 -6.98 -17.87 7.40
C ILE A 717 -5.75 -18.47 6.69
N ALA A 718 -5.05 -19.41 7.32
CA ALA A 718 -3.89 -20.06 6.72
C ALA A 718 -4.22 -20.82 5.42
N THR A 719 -5.47 -21.25 5.25
CA THR A 719 -5.95 -21.96 4.05
C THR A 719 -6.53 -21.03 2.98
N LEU A 720 -6.66 -19.72 3.28
CA LEU A 720 -7.16 -18.74 2.32
C LEU A 720 -6.22 -18.60 1.12
N LYS A 721 -6.83 -18.53 -0.06
CA LYS A 721 -6.14 -18.36 -1.34
C LYS A 721 -5.92 -16.88 -1.66
N ILE A 722 -5.41 -16.10 -0.68
CA ILE A 722 -5.34 -14.63 -0.75
C ILE A 722 -4.13 -14.16 -1.56
N GLY A 723 -3.03 -14.90 -1.54
CA GLY A 723 -1.78 -14.53 -2.20
C GLY A 723 -0.87 -15.73 -2.47
N SER A 724 0.21 -15.48 -3.18
CA SER A 724 1.21 -16.51 -3.51
C SER A 724 1.99 -16.97 -2.28
N ARG A 725 2.15 -16.12 -1.25
CA ARG A 725 2.95 -16.40 -0.05
C ARG A 725 2.33 -17.46 0.87
N PRO A 726 3.16 -18.26 1.56
CA PRO A 726 2.74 -19.04 2.71
C PRO A 726 2.28 -18.14 3.87
N SER A 727 1.30 -18.58 4.65
CA SER A 727 0.77 -17.85 5.82
C SER A 727 1.72 -17.80 7.02
N SER A 728 2.68 -18.71 7.12
CA SER A 728 3.71 -18.78 8.17
C SER A 728 5.09 -18.99 7.55
N ARG A 729 6.12 -18.44 8.20
CA ARG A 729 7.53 -18.65 7.81
C ARG A 729 8.06 -20.02 8.27
N THR A 730 7.50 -20.57 9.32
CA THR A 730 7.91 -21.84 9.94
C THR A 730 6.71 -22.68 10.34
N THR A 731 6.93 -23.93 10.74
CA THR A 731 5.91 -24.81 11.33
C THR A 731 5.66 -24.52 12.82
N SER A 732 6.37 -23.57 13.41
CA SER A 732 6.24 -23.14 14.79
C SER A 732 4.84 -22.60 15.09
N GLN A 733 4.37 -22.81 16.32
CA GLN A 733 3.11 -22.25 16.80
C GLN A 733 3.27 -20.95 17.60
N ARG A 734 4.49 -20.48 17.79
CA ARG A 734 4.80 -19.26 18.56
C ARG A 734 4.26 -18.04 17.86
N ILE A 735 3.86 -17.03 18.65
CA ILE A 735 3.35 -15.75 18.11
C ILE A 735 4.46 -14.96 17.41
N GLU A 736 5.69 -15.04 17.91
CA GLU A 736 6.86 -14.37 17.33
C GLU A 736 7.10 -14.80 15.88
N ASP A 737 6.89 -16.08 15.56
CA ASP A 737 7.10 -16.66 14.24
C ASP A 737 5.92 -16.45 13.29
N LEU A 738 4.79 -15.98 13.83
CA LEU A 738 3.62 -15.64 13.03
C LEU A 738 3.85 -14.33 12.26
N ARG A 739 3.43 -14.29 11.01
CA ARG A 739 3.44 -13.04 10.25
C ARG A 739 2.48 -12.02 10.85
N ALA A 740 2.86 -10.73 10.79
CA ALA A 740 2.08 -9.66 11.40
C ALA A 740 0.69 -9.50 10.78
N ILE A 741 0.53 -9.68 9.44
CA ILE A 741 -0.77 -9.55 8.79
C ILE A 741 -1.77 -10.62 9.26
N PRO A 742 -1.48 -11.92 9.23
CA PRO A 742 -2.36 -12.94 9.81
C PRO A 742 -2.69 -12.70 11.28
N TRP A 743 -1.74 -12.20 12.08
CA TRP A 743 -1.96 -11.82 13.47
C TRP A 743 -3.05 -10.75 13.62
N VAL A 744 -2.87 -9.60 12.97
CA VAL A 744 -3.81 -8.48 13.04
C VAL A 744 -5.17 -8.86 12.43
N PHE A 745 -5.14 -9.55 11.29
CA PHE A 745 -6.33 -9.95 10.55
C PHE A 745 -7.22 -10.94 11.33
N SER A 746 -6.61 -11.89 12.05
CA SER A 746 -7.35 -12.84 12.89
C SER A 746 -8.13 -12.14 14.00
N TRP A 747 -7.51 -11.15 14.66
CA TRP A 747 -8.17 -10.35 15.69
C TRP A 747 -9.28 -9.46 15.14
N ALA A 748 -9.13 -8.97 13.92
CA ALA A 748 -10.16 -8.20 13.25
C ALA A 748 -11.37 -9.07 12.90
N GLN A 749 -11.15 -10.30 12.42
CA GLN A 749 -12.22 -11.27 12.15
C GLN A 749 -13.03 -11.62 13.41
N ALA A 750 -12.34 -11.83 14.54
CA ALA A 750 -12.99 -12.07 15.83
C ALA A 750 -13.50 -10.79 16.53
N ARG A 751 -13.49 -9.65 15.86
CA ARG A 751 -14.03 -8.33 16.32
C ARG A 751 -13.37 -7.77 17.57
N VAL A 752 -12.20 -8.28 17.98
CA VAL A 752 -11.41 -7.77 19.11
C VAL A 752 -10.46 -6.65 18.72
N MET A 753 -9.79 -6.80 17.58
CA MET A 753 -8.76 -5.87 17.09
C MET A 753 -7.66 -5.56 18.12
N LEU A 754 -7.29 -6.55 18.92
CA LEU A 754 -6.44 -6.46 20.10
C LEU A 754 -5.16 -5.60 19.91
N PRO A 755 -4.35 -5.80 18.83
CA PRO A 755 -3.08 -5.09 18.68
C PRO A 755 -3.26 -3.58 18.49
N GLY A 756 -4.44 -3.10 18.15
CA GLY A 756 -4.71 -1.70 17.84
C GLY A 756 -5.02 -0.80 19.04
N TRP A 757 -5.24 -1.39 20.23
CA TRP A 757 -5.65 -0.61 21.40
C TRP A 757 -5.16 -1.18 22.74
N TYR A 758 -4.83 -2.50 22.82
CA TYR A 758 -4.48 -3.12 24.09
C TYR A 758 -3.17 -2.54 24.66
N GLY A 759 -3.16 -2.30 25.93
CA GLY A 759 -2.08 -1.65 26.66
C GLY A 759 -2.24 -0.12 26.80
N ALA A 760 -2.77 0.55 25.78
CA ALA A 760 -2.91 2.01 25.79
C ALA A 760 -3.87 2.52 26.88
N GLY A 761 -5.00 1.83 27.08
CA GLY A 761 -5.93 2.16 28.17
C GLY A 761 -5.27 2.02 29.54
N HIS A 762 -4.48 0.97 29.76
CA HIS A 762 -3.73 0.80 31.00
C HIS A 762 -2.73 1.93 31.23
N ALA A 763 -2.04 2.34 30.17
CA ALA A 763 -1.07 3.44 30.23
C ALA A 763 -1.76 4.77 30.54
N LEU A 764 -2.82 5.11 29.80
CA LEU A 764 -3.59 6.34 30.04
C LEU A 764 -4.21 6.36 31.44
N SER A 765 -4.70 5.21 31.96
CA SER A 765 -5.27 5.11 33.29
C SER A 765 -4.24 5.30 34.39
N ALA A 766 -3.05 4.69 34.24
CA ALA A 766 -1.98 4.77 35.21
C ALA A 766 -1.27 6.14 35.25
N PHE A 767 -1.30 6.89 34.16
CA PHE A 767 -0.62 8.18 34.06
C PHE A 767 -1.32 9.25 34.91
N GLU A 768 -0.60 9.84 35.88
CA GLU A 768 -1.19 10.70 36.91
C GLU A 768 -1.66 12.07 36.35
N ASP A 769 -0.86 12.70 35.48
CA ASP A 769 -1.16 14.03 34.91
C ASP A 769 -2.20 13.98 33.79
N LYS A 770 -3.47 13.85 34.15
CA LYS A 770 -4.59 13.86 33.17
C LYS A 770 -4.74 15.22 32.46
N GLY A 771 -4.24 16.28 33.03
CA GLY A 771 -4.19 17.61 32.39
C GLY A 771 -3.21 17.60 31.21
N LEU A 772 -2.07 16.96 31.38
CA LEU A 772 -1.04 16.84 30.34
C LEU A 772 -1.54 15.98 29.16
N THR A 773 -2.20 14.85 29.41
CA THR A 773 -2.76 14.02 28.32
C THR A 773 -3.82 14.79 27.51
N ARG A 774 -4.66 15.62 28.16
CA ARG A 774 -5.61 16.50 27.45
C ARG A 774 -4.89 17.57 26.62
N ALA A 775 -3.84 18.19 27.17
CA ALA A 775 -3.06 19.18 26.43
C ALA A 775 -2.40 18.53 25.17
N MET A 776 -1.84 17.33 25.32
CA MET A 776 -1.31 16.54 24.20
C MET A 776 -2.38 16.26 23.14
N ALA A 777 -3.58 15.83 23.56
CA ALA A 777 -4.69 15.57 22.66
C ALA A 777 -5.20 16.83 21.92
N GLN A 778 -5.06 18.01 22.51
CA GLN A 778 -5.50 19.27 21.93
C GLN A 778 -4.48 19.91 20.99
N SER A 779 -3.18 19.77 21.27
CA SER A 779 -2.15 20.59 20.61
C SER A 779 -1.09 19.79 19.85
N TRP A 780 -1.00 18.47 20.02
CA TRP A 780 0.04 17.66 19.38
C TRP A 780 -0.51 16.77 18.28
N PRO A 781 -0.30 17.08 16.99
CA PRO A 781 -0.82 16.32 15.85
C PRO A 781 -0.48 14.83 15.88
N PHE A 782 0.71 14.48 16.35
CA PHE A 782 1.12 13.10 16.54
C PHE A 782 0.22 12.33 17.51
N PHE A 783 -0.03 12.89 18.70
CA PHE A 783 -0.88 12.26 19.71
C PHE A 783 -2.35 12.23 19.28
N GLN A 784 -2.83 13.28 18.59
CA GLN A 784 -4.15 13.32 17.98
C GLN A 784 -4.33 12.15 16.97
N THR A 785 -3.32 11.89 16.15
CA THR A 785 -3.35 10.78 15.19
C THR A 785 -3.41 9.43 15.90
N ILE A 786 -2.66 9.25 16.99
CA ILE A 786 -2.71 8.02 17.82
C ILE A 786 -4.12 7.80 18.34
N LEU A 787 -4.71 8.81 19.00
CA LEU A 787 -6.04 8.72 19.60
C LEU A 787 -7.12 8.47 18.55
N SER A 788 -7.09 9.18 17.43
CA SER A 788 -8.04 9.02 16.33
C SER A 788 -8.01 7.60 15.72
N ASN A 789 -6.82 7.04 15.54
CA ASN A 789 -6.68 5.67 15.04
C ASN A 789 -7.19 4.64 16.06
N MET A 790 -6.88 4.81 17.34
CA MET A 790 -7.40 3.94 18.41
C MET A 790 -8.92 4.03 18.51
N GLU A 791 -9.48 5.23 18.42
CA GLU A 791 -10.92 5.48 18.41
C GLU A 791 -11.63 4.73 17.29
N MET A 792 -11.09 4.78 16.08
CA MET A 792 -11.60 4.04 14.94
C MET A 792 -11.57 2.52 15.17
N VAL A 793 -10.47 1.99 15.74
CA VAL A 793 -10.32 0.56 16.01
C VAL A 793 -11.29 0.10 17.09
N LEU A 794 -11.44 0.87 18.17
CA LEU A 794 -12.43 0.60 19.22
C LEU A 794 -13.86 0.65 18.67
N ALA A 795 -14.18 1.60 17.78
CA ALA A 795 -15.49 1.70 17.15
C ALA A 795 -15.81 0.53 16.20
N LYS A 796 -14.78 -0.10 15.62
CA LYS A 796 -14.91 -1.31 14.78
C LYS A 796 -14.94 -2.60 15.60
N SER A 797 -14.47 -2.59 16.85
CA SER A 797 -14.52 -3.76 17.74
C SER A 797 -15.93 -4.00 18.25
N ASP A 798 -16.21 -5.24 18.67
CA ASP A 798 -17.50 -5.63 19.22
C ASP A 798 -17.30 -6.75 20.24
N MET A 799 -17.37 -6.39 21.53
CA MET A 799 -17.09 -7.33 22.62
C MET A 799 -18.20 -8.36 22.84
N GLU A 800 -19.44 -8.08 22.40
CA GLU A 800 -20.53 -9.07 22.44
C GLU A 800 -20.28 -10.18 21.42
N ILE A 801 -19.96 -9.82 20.17
CA ILE A 801 -19.57 -10.78 19.14
C ILE A 801 -18.27 -11.51 19.54
N ALA A 802 -17.29 -10.81 20.07
CA ALA A 802 -16.03 -11.41 20.52
C ALA A 802 -16.22 -12.44 21.64
N ALA A 803 -17.22 -12.25 22.51
CA ALA A 803 -17.57 -13.26 23.52
C ALA A 803 -18.03 -14.58 22.90
N HIS A 804 -18.79 -14.54 21.79
CA HIS A 804 -19.20 -15.75 21.07
C HIS A 804 -18.01 -16.47 20.42
N TYR A 805 -17.00 -15.73 19.94
CA TYR A 805 -15.75 -16.34 19.48
C TYR A 805 -14.96 -16.97 20.63
N ALA A 806 -14.95 -16.37 21.82
CA ALA A 806 -14.30 -16.95 22.99
C ALA A 806 -14.94 -18.27 23.43
N GLU A 807 -16.20 -18.50 23.09
CA GLU A 807 -16.86 -19.80 23.29
C GLU A 807 -16.30 -20.93 22.43
N LEU A 808 -15.51 -20.66 21.41
CA LEU A 808 -14.81 -21.67 20.62
C LEU A 808 -13.62 -22.29 21.35
N VAL A 809 -13.14 -21.66 22.43
CA VAL A 809 -12.02 -22.15 23.24
C VAL A 809 -12.49 -23.31 24.10
N ALA A 810 -11.82 -24.45 23.98
CA ALA A 810 -12.22 -25.70 24.65
C ALA A 810 -12.13 -25.60 26.19
N ASP A 811 -11.03 -25.01 26.69
CA ASP A 811 -10.88 -24.72 28.12
C ASP A 811 -11.69 -23.49 28.51
N ARG A 812 -12.83 -23.72 29.15
CA ARG A 812 -13.77 -22.68 29.59
C ARG A 812 -13.23 -21.78 30.70
N ALA A 813 -12.28 -22.26 31.49
CA ALA A 813 -11.64 -21.44 32.54
C ALA A 813 -10.63 -20.49 31.93
N LEU A 814 -9.80 -20.96 31.00
CA LEU A 814 -8.87 -20.16 30.20
C LEU A 814 -9.64 -19.11 29.39
N ALA A 815 -10.71 -19.52 28.71
CA ALA A 815 -11.55 -18.62 27.91
C ALA A 815 -12.09 -17.45 28.74
N ARG A 816 -12.71 -17.74 29.88
CA ARG A 816 -13.27 -16.72 30.76
C ARG A 816 -12.21 -15.80 31.36
N GLY A 817 -11.06 -16.37 31.76
CA GLY A 817 -9.96 -15.61 32.37
C GLY A 817 -9.35 -14.60 31.38
N LEU A 818 -8.93 -15.08 30.18
CA LEU A 818 -8.28 -14.24 29.18
C LEU A 818 -9.26 -13.27 28.49
N PHE A 819 -10.46 -13.73 28.14
CA PHE A 819 -11.46 -12.83 27.57
C PHE A 819 -11.90 -11.75 28.56
N GLY A 820 -12.01 -12.09 29.85
CA GLY A 820 -12.30 -11.12 30.92
C GLY A 820 -11.23 -10.03 31.04
N GLN A 821 -9.94 -10.38 30.93
CA GLN A 821 -8.85 -9.42 30.90
C GLN A 821 -8.94 -8.51 29.64
N ILE A 822 -9.17 -9.12 28.48
CA ILE A 822 -9.31 -8.36 27.21
C ILE A 822 -10.49 -7.40 27.27
N HIS A 823 -11.66 -7.85 27.75
CA HIS A 823 -12.86 -7.04 27.86
C HIS A 823 -12.67 -5.86 28.86
N SER A 824 -12.04 -6.14 30.01
CA SER A 824 -11.70 -5.10 30.99
C SER A 824 -10.73 -4.07 30.39
N GLY A 825 -9.72 -4.54 29.64
CA GLY A 825 -8.78 -3.68 28.93
C GLY A 825 -9.46 -2.82 27.88
N TRP A 826 -10.48 -3.35 27.17
CA TRP A 826 -11.26 -2.61 26.19
C TRP A 826 -12.07 -1.49 26.85
N ASN A 827 -12.77 -1.77 27.94
CA ASN A 827 -13.52 -0.76 28.71
C ASN A 827 -12.58 0.35 29.20
N CYS A 828 -11.42 -0.02 29.75
CA CYS A 828 -10.41 0.95 30.18
C CYS A 828 -9.92 1.82 29.00
N ALA A 829 -9.62 1.23 27.85
CA ALA A 829 -9.17 1.97 26.67
C ALA A 829 -10.26 2.92 26.14
N HIS A 830 -11.51 2.47 26.11
CA HIS A 830 -12.67 3.27 25.71
C HIS A 830 -12.84 4.50 26.62
N ASP A 831 -12.90 4.29 27.93
CA ASP A 831 -13.19 5.35 28.90
C ASP A 831 -12.04 6.38 28.98
N GLU A 832 -10.78 5.90 29.02
CA GLU A 832 -9.62 6.78 29.08
C GLU A 832 -9.40 7.57 27.78
N LEU A 833 -9.74 6.99 26.62
CA LEU A 833 -9.68 7.70 25.34
C LEU A 833 -10.72 8.84 25.31
N LEU A 834 -11.96 8.58 25.72
CA LEU A 834 -12.99 9.62 25.81
C LEU A 834 -12.60 10.72 26.81
N ALA A 835 -12.00 10.35 27.94
CA ALA A 835 -11.51 11.29 28.94
C ALA A 835 -10.35 12.17 28.41
N ALA A 836 -9.44 11.60 27.63
CA ALA A 836 -8.31 12.32 27.03
C ALA A 836 -8.75 13.28 25.91
N THR A 837 -9.70 12.84 25.06
CA THR A 837 -10.22 13.65 23.94
C THR A 837 -11.29 14.64 24.34
N GLY A 838 -11.95 14.42 25.49
CA GLY A 838 -13.09 15.21 25.94
C GLY A 838 -14.38 14.92 25.17
N GLN A 839 -14.44 13.83 24.41
CA GLN A 839 -15.60 13.40 23.65
C GLN A 839 -16.59 12.63 24.53
N SER A 840 -17.88 12.66 24.18
CA SER A 840 -18.94 11.91 24.85
C SER A 840 -19.18 10.52 24.26
N ALA A 841 -18.72 10.28 23.02
CA ALA A 841 -18.86 9.01 22.31
C ALA A 841 -17.72 8.85 21.30
N LEU A 842 -17.40 7.60 20.95
CA LEU A 842 -16.41 7.30 19.90
C LEU A 842 -16.83 7.94 18.57
N LEU A 843 -15.85 8.50 17.87
CA LEU A 843 -15.99 9.12 16.54
C LEU A 843 -16.93 10.33 16.49
N GLU A 844 -17.14 11.00 17.62
CA GLU A 844 -17.93 12.24 17.69
C GLU A 844 -17.33 13.33 16.80
N ALA A 845 -15.99 13.46 16.78
CA ALA A 845 -15.27 14.38 15.92
C ALA A 845 -15.18 13.94 14.43
N SER A 846 -15.61 12.72 14.11
CA SER A 846 -15.52 12.13 12.75
C SER A 846 -16.87 11.57 12.29
N PRO A 847 -17.92 12.41 12.06
CA PRO A 847 -19.29 11.96 11.77
C PRO A 847 -19.38 11.10 10.51
N ALA A 848 -18.63 11.39 9.45
CA ALA A 848 -18.62 10.61 8.21
C ALA A 848 -18.13 9.18 8.44
N LEU A 849 -17.03 9.01 9.17
CA LEU A 849 -16.49 7.71 9.54
C LEU A 849 -17.43 6.96 10.48
N ASN A 850 -18.01 7.63 11.46
CA ASN A 850 -19.00 7.07 12.39
C ASN A 850 -20.22 6.52 11.62
N ASN A 851 -20.79 7.30 10.70
CA ASN A 851 -21.91 6.88 9.87
C ASN A 851 -21.53 5.67 8.99
N SER A 852 -20.36 5.68 8.39
CA SER A 852 -19.84 4.59 7.56
C SER A 852 -19.71 3.29 8.35
N ILE A 853 -19.15 3.33 9.57
CA ILE A 853 -19.01 2.15 10.44
C ILE A 853 -20.39 1.66 10.88
N ARG A 854 -21.23 2.54 11.43
CA ARG A 854 -22.57 2.18 11.96
C ARG A 854 -23.51 1.60 10.88
N LEU A 855 -23.39 2.07 9.64
CA LEU A 855 -24.17 1.53 8.51
C LEU A 855 -23.83 0.05 8.25
N ARG A 856 -22.59 -0.37 8.51
CA ARG A 856 -22.09 -1.72 8.20
C ARG A 856 -22.29 -2.73 9.32
N MET A 857 -22.35 -2.29 10.56
CA MET A 857 -22.46 -3.20 11.73
C MET A 857 -23.61 -4.20 11.59
N PRO A 858 -24.85 -3.79 11.17
CA PRO A 858 -25.95 -4.72 11.00
C PRO A 858 -25.72 -5.80 9.92
N TYR A 859 -24.80 -5.58 9.00
CA TYR A 859 -24.47 -6.57 7.96
C TYR A 859 -23.29 -7.47 8.37
N ILE A 860 -22.42 -7.01 9.26
CA ILE A 860 -21.26 -7.77 9.74
C ILE A 860 -21.65 -8.78 10.79
N GLU A 861 -22.54 -8.43 11.68
CA GLU A 861 -22.95 -9.27 12.81
C GLU A 861 -23.49 -10.65 12.37
N PRO A 862 -24.45 -10.77 11.44
CA PRO A 862 -24.89 -12.08 10.97
C PRO A 862 -23.76 -12.90 10.32
N LEU A 863 -22.82 -12.24 9.65
CA LEU A 863 -21.66 -12.91 9.06
C LEU A 863 -20.75 -13.51 10.13
N ASN A 864 -20.55 -12.81 11.26
CA ASN A 864 -19.76 -13.33 12.37
C ASN A 864 -20.42 -14.56 13.02
N HIS A 865 -21.74 -14.53 13.25
CA HIS A 865 -22.48 -15.68 13.79
C HIS A 865 -22.38 -16.91 12.87
N LEU A 866 -22.57 -16.71 11.55
CA LEU A 866 -22.42 -17.78 10.57
C LEU A 866 -20.99 -18.31 10.50
N GLN A 867 -19.99 -17.44 10.61
CA GLN A 867 -18.58 -17.85 10.66
C GLN A 867 -18.31 -18.73 11.88
N ILE A 868 -18.78 -18.35 13.06
CA ILE A 868 -18.62 -19.11 14.30
C ILE A 868 -19.27 -20.51 14.16
N GLU A 869 -20.48 -20.58 13.61
CA GLU A 869 -21.16 -21.85 13.41
C GLU A 869 -20.43 -22.77 12.42
N LEU A 870 -20.01 -22.22 11.28
CA LEU A 870 -19.22 -22.97 10.29
C LEU A 870 -17.87 -23.44 10.87
N MET A 871 -17.21 -22.61 11.69
CA MET A 871 -15.97 -22.99 12.39
C MET A 871 -16.21 -24.12 13.40
N LYS A 872 -17.30 -24.09 14.17
CA LYS A 872 -17.68 -25.20 15.09
C LYS A 872 -17.82 -26.51 14.33
N ARG A 873 -18.56 -26.52 13.23
CA ARG A 873 -18.78 -27.70 12.39
C ARG A 873 -17.48 -28.20 11.76
N HIS A 874 -16.67 -27.32 11.21
CA HIS A 874 -15.37 -27.65 10.62
C HIS A 874 -14.41 -28.27 11.64
N ARG A 875 -14.30 -27.65 12.83
CA ARG A 875 -13.43 -28.13 13.92
C ARG A 875 -13.94 -29.40 14.61
N ALA A 876 -15.21 -29.67 14.48
CA ALA A 876 -15.81 -30.95 14.88
C ALA A 876 -15.55 -32.10 13.89
N GLY A 877 -14.90 -31.80 12.72
CA GLY A 877 -14.55 -32.81 11.73
C GLY A 877 -15.68 -33.16 10.75
N GLU A 878 -16.69 -32.31 10.59
CA GLU A 878 -17.74 -32.52 9.58
C GLU A 878 -17.14 -32.44 8.17
N ASP A 879 -17.23 -33.52 7.41
CA ASP A 879 -16.63 -33.68 6.07
C ASP A 879 -17.60 -33.21 4.97
N ASP A 880 -17.80 -31.88 4.89
CA ASP A 880 -18.49 -31.23 3.78
C ASP A 880 -17.64 -30.06 3.27
N ALA A 881 -17.13 -30.17 2.04
CA ALA A 881 -16.29 -29.16 1.42
C ALA A 881 -16.92 -27.75 1.40
N ARG A 882 -18.26 -27.66 1.40
CA ARG A 882 -18.99 -26.39 1.43
C ARG A 882 -18.79 -25.62 2.73
N ILE A 883 -18.47 -26.31 3.84
CA ILE A 883 -18.17 -25.68 5.13
C ILE A 883 -16.90 -24.84 5.00
N GLY A 884 -15.83 -25.43 4.44
CA GLY A 884 -14.58 -24.72 4.17
C GLY A 884 -14.77 -23.51 3.23
N ASP A 885 -15.50 -23.70 2.14
CA ASP A 885 -15.84 -22.61 1.22
C ASP A 885 -16.66 -21.52 1.92
N GLY A 886 -17.61 -21.89 2.77
CA GLY A 886 -18.42 -20.97 3.58
C GLY A 886 -17.58 -20.15 4.55
N ILE A 887 -16.63 -20.76 5.26
CA ILE A 887 -15.69 -20.07 6.16
C ILE A 887 -14.85 -19.06 5.36
N GLN A 888 -14.25 -19.48 4.26
CA GLN A 888 -13.45 -18.59 3.42
C GLN A 888 -14.28 -17.40 2.89
N LEU A 889 -15.54 -17.66 2.54
CA LEU A 889 -16.45 -16.62 2.05
C LEU A 889 -16.84 -15.64 3.18
N THR A 890 -17.09 -16.13 4.42
CA THR A 890 -17.37 -15.25 5.56
C THR A 890 -16.16 -14.39 5.93
N ILE A 891 -14.95 -14.95 5.93
CA ILE A 891 -13.71 -14.19 6.16
C ILE A 891 -13.59 -13.06 5.16
N ASN A 892 -13.81 -13.34 3.86
CA ASN A 892 -13.75 -12.32 2.81
C ASN A 892 -14.87 -11.28 2.92
N ALA A 893 -16.08 -11.70 3.29
CA ALA A 893 -17.22 -10.81 3.46
C ALA A 893 -17.03 -9.84 4.64
N ILE A 894 -16.57 -10.35 5.79
CA ILE A 894 -16.27 -9.54 6.99
C ILE A 894 -15.13 -8.54 6.68
N ALA A 895 -14.07 -8.99 6.01
CA ALA A 895 -12.97 -8.11 5.60
C ALA A 895 -13.47 -6.98 4.67
N THR A 896 -14.28 -7.31 3.66
CA THR A 896 -14.88 -6.33 2.75
C THR A 896 -15.76 -5.32 3.49
N ALA A 897 -16.54 -5.79 4.48
CA ALA A 897 -17.46 -4.94 5.25
C ALA A 897 -16.74 -4.05 6.27
N LEU A 898 -15.70 -4.55 6.95
CA LEU A 898 -14.89 -3.77 7.90
C LEU A 898 -14.02 -2.70 7.23
N ARG A 899 -13.72 -2.83 5.97
CA ARG A 899 -12.74 -2.02 5.20
C ARG A 899 -11.39 -1.90 5.94
N ASN A 900 -10.34 -2.36 5.32
CA ASN A 900 -8.98 -2.23 5.85
C ASN A 900 -8.86 -2.84 7.27
N SER A 901 -9.01 -4.15 7.36
CA SER A 901 -8.99 -4.90 8.62
C SER A 901 -7.67 -5.68 8.85
N GLY A 902 -6.72 -5.55 7.93
CA GLY A 902 -5.45 -6.28 7.96
C GLY A 902 -4.19 -5.49 8.22
#